data_2c3bc8f55492e7758819488a5cc77abb
#
_entry.id   2c3bc8f55492e7758819488a5cc77abb
#
_cell.length_a   1.000
_cell.length_b   1.000
_cell.length_c   1.000
_cell.angle_alpha   90.00
_cell.angle_beta   90.00
_cell.angle_gamma   90.00
#
_symmetry.space_group_name_H-M   'P 1'
#
loop_
_entity.id
_entity.type
_entity.pdbx_description
1 polymer ?
#
loop_
_entity_poly.entity_id
_entity_poly.type
_entity_poly.pdbx_seq_one_letter_code
_entity_poly.pdbx_strand_id
1 'polypeptide(L)'
;MAIFHSNAIPAGSTGYEIEYSCRFNDDSNHYMERTPSSDGNRTTWTVSFWCKRGTLHDVVPSNQYIIFGANNNDARICFTEDDNGDGFRVVETGRFELITKTKKRDIAQWYHFVVQYDSTQGTSSDRIKIYENGTRIPTGGSHWHIENYPSQNLEARLFTDDIVQQIGKSPQYTRYWDGYLAEVHFVDGQALTSADFGEVDEDYGHWKPKKYTGSHGTNGFHLDFSNASSLGNDNAGSNNWTVYNLSTHDQVTDTPTNNFAVMNNLNNQPFVTTFAEGNLEITTGGSQQEPSNMATMGMSSGKWYFEVYQKSGGSDALLGIRSQQPGTISPTAKDNPGKSVDGYALYANITAGNLVHNNAYVSYGNLIGYTNGDIISIAVDLDNNKCYWAKNGTWLNSANPASNSNGHSITAAGSTRTGEYFPCFGDYDANSYVLVTNFGQDGTFAGNLAAGGNSDSESIGNFKYAVPSGFKALCSKNLPDPDVIPSEHFNTVLWTGNASSNRAISTGLSNVDMVWIKGRSNADDHRLGDTVRGGNPTEHLKTNDSSSAVTNGTTVIKSISGGNFNVGSDGSVNGSSRTYAAWCWKMNGSGSSNSNGSTTSTVSANAAAGQSIVTYSGASGNGTVGHGLSKAPNLVIVKSRANADQWRVGSIQNIAGTTMDFTDYLKLNATTDLTDESTTWNDTAPTSTVFSVGSDSATNHPGYTYVAYCFHSVEGYSKIGSYYGNGSADGTFIYMGFKPAWIMLKSMNTSYSSWLVTDNKLNPTNDGAGTNLWAEDSSAENPNSYGYDFLSNGFKLRATSSNLNSTHSFIYIAFAEQPFKYSNAR
;
A
#
# COMPACT_ATOMS: atom_id res chain seq x y z
N MET A 1 4.83 -36.11 -25.12
CA MET A 1 3.91 -36.50 -24.04
C MET A 1 4.00 -35.38 -23.01
N ALA A 2 3.07 -34.46 -23.07
CA ALA A 2 3.04 -33.28 -22.18
C ALA A 2 2.41 -33.74 -20.85
N ILE A 3 3.17 -33.62 -19.76
CA ILE A 3 2.68 -33.86 -18.42
C ILE A 3 2.05 -32.54 -17.97
N PHE A 4 0.72 -32.47 -17.98
CA PHE A 4 0.00 -31.43 -17.28
C PHE A 4 0.11 -31.74 -15.77
N HIS A 5 0.88 -30.96 -15.04
CA HIS A 5 0.69 -30.87 -13.60
C HIS A 5 -0.62 -30.12 -13.34
N SER A 6 -1.67 -30.85 -13.07
CA SER A 6 -2.82 -30.30 -12.40
C SER A 6 -2.40 -30.06 -10.94
N ASN A 7 -1.88 -28.91 -10.63
CA ASN A 7 -1.97 -28.39 -9.28
C ASN A 7 -3.46 -28.10 -9.06
N ALA A 8 -4.19 -29.09 -8.55
CA ALA A 8 -5.39 -28.80 -7.82
C ALA A 8 -4.91 -27.99 -6.60
N ILE A 9 -5.06 -26.67 -6.64
CA ILE A 9 -5.05 -25.84 -5.44
C ILE A 9 -6.04 -26.52 -4.51
N PRO A 10 -5.65 -26.92 -3.27
CA PRO A 10 -6.64 -27.34 -2.29
C PRO A 10 -7.64 -26.19 -2.25
N ALA A 11 -8.93 -26.48 -2.37
CA ALA A 11 -9.97 -25.51 -2.07
C ALA A 11 -9.63 -24.97 -0.69
N GLY A 12 -9.18 -23.72 -0.63
CA GLY A 12 -8.73 -23.08 0.59
C GLY A 12 -9.79 -23.32 1.63
N SER A 13 -9.41 -23.66 2.85
CA SER A 13 -10.34 -23.76 3.96
C SER A 13 -11.29 -22.58 3.84
N THR A 14 -12.59 -22.83 3.79
CA THR A 14 -13.61 -21.80 3.78
C THR A 14 -13.47 -21.07 5.11
N GLY A 15 -12.61 -20.03 5.13
CA GLY A 15 -12.43 -19.16 6.28
C GLY A 15 -13.77 -18.48 6.62
N TYR A 16 -13.86 -17.89 7.80
CA TYR A 16 -15.03 -17.11 8.16
C TYR A 16 -15.19 -15.92 7.20
N GLU A 17 -16.30 -15.87 6.47
CA GLU A 17 -16.64 -14.81 5.53
C GLU A 17 -17.56 -13.80 6.22
N ILE A 18 -17.21 -12.52 6.11
CA ILE A 18 -18.06 -11.41 6.52
C ILE A 18 -18.78 -10.91 5.27
N GLU A 19 -20.11 -11.03 5.26
CA GLU A 19 -20.92 -10.69 4.09
C GLU A 19 -21.27 -9.19 4.01
N TYR A 20 -21.41 -8.54 5.19
CA TYR A 20 -21.90 -7.17 5.26
C TYR A 20 -21.09 -6.32 6.23
N SER A 21 -21.08 -5.02 5.95
CA SER A 21 -20.68 -3.96 6.87
C SER A 21 -21.73 -2.85 6.91
N CYS A 22 -21.62 -1.95 7.87
CA CYS A 22 -22.43 -0.74 7.97
C CYS A 22 -21.57 0.48 7.63
N ARG A 23 -22.01 1.27 6.65
CA ARG A 23 -21.42 2.57 6.33
C ARG A 23 -21.99 3.65 7.22
N PHE A 24 -21.14 4.46 7.79
CA PHE A 24 -21.47 5.68 8.56
C PHE A 24 -20.98 6.90 7.79
N ASN A 25 -21.80 7.94 7.78
CA ASN A 25 -21.47 9.24 7.19
C ASN A 25 -21.65 10.34 8.24
N ASP A 26 -20.58 11.06 8.54
CA ASP A 26 -20.59 12.13 9.56
C ASP A 26 -21.44 13.34 9.09
N ASP A 27 -21.47 13.66 7.80
CA ASP A 27 -22.30 14.71 7.20
C ASP A 27 -23.80 14.42 7.37
N SER A 28 -24.19 13.15 7.40
CA SER A 28 -25.58 12.69 7.62
C SER A 28 -25.90 12.45 9.09
N ASN A 29 -24.93 12.62 9.99
CA ASN A 29 -25.07 12.35 11.43
C ASN A 29 -25.53 10.92 11.74
N HIS A 30 -24.90 9.92 11.12
CA HIS A 30 -25.18 8.50 11.33
C HIS A 30 -24.64 8.02 12.66
N TYR A 31 -25.51 7.37 13.47
CA TYR A 31 -25.10 6.73 14.72
C TYR A 31 -26.13 5.70 15.21
N MET A 32 -25.74 4.90 16.20
CA MET A 32 -26.62 4.00 16.94
C MET A 32 -26.56 4.32 18.42
N GLU A 33 -27.66 4.05 19.14
CA GLU A 33 -27.78 4.37 20.57
C GLU A 33 -28.42 3.23 21.35
N ARG A 34 -27.91 2.99 22.55
CA ARG A 34 -28.49 2.06 23.52
C ARG A 34 -28.21 2.54 24.94
N THR A 35 -29.18 2.35 25.86
CA THR A 35 -28.98 2.49 27.31
C THR A 35 -29.15 1.11 27.94
N PRO A 36 -28.09 0.50 28.51
CA PRO A 36 -28.22 -0.76 29.24
C PRO A 36 -29.17 -0.62 30.43
N SER A 37 -29.97 -1.65 30.71
CA SER A 37 -30.93 -1.68 31.81
C SER A 37 -30.36 -2.26 33.10
N SER A 38 -29.13 -2.73 33.09
CA SER A 38 -28.42 -3.26 34.24
C SER A 38 -26.91 -3.12 34.01
N ASP A 39 -26.15 -2.99 35.10
CA ASP A 39 -24.69 -3.05 35.01
C ASP A 39 -24.24 -4.42 34.52
N GLY A 40 -23.27 -4.44 33.61
CA GLY A 40 -22.48 -5.61 33.30
C GLY A 40 -21.26 -5.74 34.20
N ASN A 41 -20.29 -6.51 33.77
CA ASN A 41 -19.02 -6.57 34.49
C ASN A 41 -18.13 -5.36 34.10
N ARG A 42 -18.13 -4.35 34.96
CA ARG A 42 -17.44 -3.09 34.73
C ARG A 42 -15.92 -3.15 34.94
N THR A 43 -15.42 -4.24 35.50
CA THR A 43 -13.98 -4.47 35.72
C THR A 43 -13.34 -5.37 34.69
N THR A 44 -14.14 -6.13 33.93
CA THR A 44 -13.64 -7.10 32.93
C THR A 44 -14.58 -7.12 31.72
N TRP A 45 -14.05 -6.78 30.54
CA TRP A 45 -14.80 -6.81 29.27
C TRP A 45 -13.87 -6.76 28.06
N THR A 46 -14.39 -7.03 26.88
CA THR A 46 -13.69 -6.91 25.59
C THR A 46 -14.58 -6.27 24.55
N VAL A 47 -14.00 -5.33 23.77
CA VAL A 47 -14.57 -4.79 22.53
C VAL A 47 -13.71 -5.25 21.35
N SER A 48 -14.33 -5.76 20.30
CA SER A 48 -13.68 -6.13 19.05
C SER A 48 -14.48 -5.57 17.87
N PHE A 49 -13.82 -5.00 16.87
CA PHE A 49 -14.48 -4.53 15.65
C PHE A 49 -13.49 -4.40 14.51
N TRP A 50 -14.01 -4.58 13.31
CA TRP A 50 -13.33 -4.18 12.07
C TRP A 50 -13.80 -2.82 11.64
N CYS A 51 -12.88 -1.97 11.16
CA CYS A 51 -13.22 -0.67 10.62
C CYS A 51 -12.38 -0.31 9.38
N LYS A 52 -13.00 0.38 8.42
CA LYS A 52 -12.33 1.02 7.28
C LYS A 52 -12.61 2.51 7.35
N ARG A 53 -11.58 3.32 7.25
CA ARG A 53 -11.69 4.76 7.41
C ARG A 53 -12.14 5.44 6.12
N GLY A 54 -13.02 6.43 6.25
CA GLY A 54 -13.37 7.39 5.20
C GLY A 54 -12.52 8.66 5.34
N THR A 55 -13.03 9.66 6.05
CA THR A 55 -12.35 10.93 6.28
C THR A 55 -11.21 10.81 7.31
N LEU A 56 -10.15 11.57 7.09
CA LEU A 56 -8.96 11.63 7.96
C LEU A 56 -8.83 13.01 8.61
N HIS A 57 -8.12 13.07 9.74
CA HIS A 57 -7.83 14.32 10.44
C HIS A 57 -7.09 15.34 9.55
N ASP A 58 -6.16 14.91 8.74
CA ASP A 58 -5.43 15.78 7.79
C ASP A 58 -6.37 16.49 6.80
N VAL A 59 -7.58 15.95 6.57
CA VAL A 59 -8.61 16.51 5.68
C VAL A 59 -9.57 17.43 6.46
N VAL A 60 -9.94 17.05 7.69
CA VAL A 60 -10.82 17.83 8.58
C VAL A 60 -10.18 17.95 9.97
N PRO A 61 -9.31 18.95 10.22
CA PRO A 61 -8.46 19.03 11.41
C PRO A 61 -9.17 19.22 12.76
N SER A 62 -10.45 19.43 12.82
CA SER A 62 -11.16 19.67 14.09
C SER A 62 -12.12 18.55 14.50
N ASN A 63 -12.09 17.40 13.83
CA ASN A 63 -13.02 16.32 14.08
C ASN A 63 -12.36 15.09 14.73
N GLN A 64 -13.01 14.57 15.81
CA GLN A 64 -12.68 13.23 16.35
C GLN A 64 -13.63 12.22 15.73
N TYR A 65 -13.09 11.12 15.25
CA TYR A 65 -13.87 10.07 14.63
C TYR A 65 -14.19 9.00 15.66
N ILE A 66 -15.43 9.05 16.20
CA ILE A 66 -15.86 8.27 17.37
C ILE A 66 -16.41 6.92 16.94
N ILE A 67 -15.82 5.83 17.41
CA ILE A 67 -16.36 4.48 17.25
C ILE A 67 -17.35 4.17 18.37
N PHE A 68 -16.95 4.33 19.64
CA PHE A 68 -17.80 4.18 20.80
C PHE A 68 -17.73 5.40 21.71
N GLY A 69 -18.88 5.83 22.25
CA GLY A 69 -18.96 6.90 23.21
C GLY A 69 -20.00 6.62 24.30
N ALA A 70 -19.71 7.06 25.54
CA ALA A 70 -20.65 7.03 26.65
C ALA A 70 -20.86 8.42 27.22
N ASN A 71 -22.12 8.74 27.57
CA ASN A 71 -22.51 10.05 28.15
C ASN A 71 -22.20 10.12 29.66
N ASN A 72 -21.05 9.64 30.09
CA ASN A 72 -20.63 9.74 31.48
C ASN A 72 -19.16 10.14 31.52
N ASN A 73 -18.93 11.44 31.76
CA ASN A 73 -17.57 11.99 31.87
C ASN A 73 -16.62 11.57 30.75
N ASP A 74 -17.17 11.47 29.54
CA ASP A 74 -16.41 11.37 28.32
C ASP A 74 -15.55 10.10 28.20
N ALA A 75 -16.21 8.93 28.24
CA ALA A 75 -15.57 7.65 27.91
C ALA A 75 -15.69 7.39 26.41
N ARG A 76 -14.55 7.09 25.73
CA ARG A 76 -14.52 6.95 24.25
C ARG A 76 -13.50 5.94 23.77
N ILE A 77 -13.84 5.31 22.64
CA ILE A 77 -12.90 4.65 21.71
C ILE A 77 -13.00 5.40 20.39
N CYS A 78 -11.92 6.00 19.92
CA CYS A 78 -11.95 6.92 18.77
C CYS A 78 -10.59 7.04 18.08
N PHE A 79 -10.55 7.77 16.96
CA PHE A 79 -9.32 8.33 16.41
C PHE A 79 -9.20 9.80 16.81
N THR A 80 -7.98 10.25 17.12
CA THR A 80 -7.75 11.56 17.74
C THR A 80 -7.73 12.73 16.77
N GLU A 81 -7.99 13.94 17.31
CA GLU A 81 -7.86 15.24 16.64
C GLU A 81 -6.70 16.09 17.17
N ASP A 82 -6.00 15.62 18.20
CA ASP A 82 -4.91 16.37 18.88
C ASP A 82 -3.63 16.38 18.04
N ASP A 83 -2.52 16.87 18.62
CA ASP A 83 -1.19 16.95 17.97
C ASP A 83 -0.70 15.62 17.38
N ASN A 84 -1.30 14.49 17.79
CA ASN A 84 -1.11 13.18 17.20
C ASN A 84 -2.27 12.74 16.29
N GLY A 85 -2.90 13.65 15.57
CA GLY A 85 -4.07 13.39 14.73
C GLY A 85 -4.05 12.02 14.03
N ASP A 86 -5.21 11.32 14.01
CA ASP A 86 -5.39 9.95 13.53
C ASP A 86 -4.78 8.83 14.40
N GLY A 87 -4.27 9.11 15.60
CA GLY A 87 -3.91 8.08 16.58
C GLY A 87 -5.15 7.36 17.12
N PHE A 88 -5.07 6.04 17.33
CA PHE A 88 -6.16 5.29 17.98
C PHE A 88 -6.16 5.57 19.48
N ARG A 89 -7.31 5.95 20.03
CA ARG A 89 -7.49 6.42 21.40
C ARG A 89 -8.53 5.62 22.18
N VAL A 90 -8.17 5.22 23.38
CA VAL A 90 -9.12 4.73 24.40
C VAL A 90 -8.98 5.59 25.64
N VAL A 91 -10.07 6.24 26.07
CA VAL A 91 -10.04 7.21 27.15
C VAL A 91 -11.29 7.16 28.04
N GLU A 92 -11.09 7.34 29.33
CA GLU A 92 -12.09 7.86 30.28
C GLU A 92 -11.51 9.09 30.96
N THR A 93 -12.02 10.26 30.63
CA THR A 93 -11.47 11.54 31.02
C THR A 93 -11.26 11.65 32.53
N GLY A 94 -10.04 12.00 32.93
CA GLY A 94 -9.62 12.11 34.31
C GLY A 94 -9.32 10.77 35.01
N ARG A 95 -9.37 9.64 34.33
CA ARG A 95 -9.15 8.30 34.92
C ARG A 95 -8.04 7.50 34.23
N PHE A 96 -8.04 7.40 32.92
CA PHE A 96 -6.99 6.79 32.09
C PHE A 96 -7.07 7.27 30.65
N GLU A 97 -5.96 7.15 29.94
CA GLU A 97 -5.89 7.52 28.52
C GLU A 97 -4.73 6.80 27.82
N LEU A 98 -5.02 6.16 26.74
CA LEU A 98 -4.07 5.51 25.85
C LEU A 98 -4.26 6.05 24.44
N ILE A 99 -3.21 6.63 23.86
CA ILE A 99 -3.18 7.10 22.46
C ILE A 99 -1.98 6.48 21.77
N THR A 100 -2.22 5.78 20.66
CA THR A 100 -1.11 5.23 19.85
C THR A 100 -0.30 6.34 19.21
N LYS A 101 1.01 6.14 19.10
CA LYS A 101 1.88 7.04 18.34
C LYS A 101 1.68 6.88 16.84
N THR A 102 1.40 5.64 16.40
CA THR A 102 1.08 5.31 15.00
C THR A 102 -0.21 5.97 14.58
N LYS A 103 -0.17 6.73 13.50
CA LYS A 103 -1.34 7.35 12.87
C LYS A 103 -2.02 6.36 11.93
N LYS A 104 -3.34 6.23 12.04
CA LYS A 104 -4.16 5.28 11.30
C LYS A 104 -4.76 5.95 10.07
N ARG A 105 -3.96 6.12 9.03
CA ARG A 105 -4.30 6.89 7.83
C ARG A 105 -4.50 6.04 6.57
N ASP A 106 -4.51 4.74 6.69
CA ASP A 106 -4.81 3.85 5.58
C ASP A 106 -6.32 3.72 5.37
N ILE A 107 -6.80 4.21 4.24
CA ILE A 107 -8.22 4.17 3.83
C ILE A 107 -8.51 3.06 2.81
N ALA A 108 -7.47 2.37 2.34
CA ALA A 108 -7.59 1.41 1.25
C ALA A 108 -7.92 0.01 1.75
N GLN A 109 -7.74 -0.27 3.04
CA GLN A 109 -7.95 -1.57 3.66
C GLN A 109 -8.58 -1.44 5.05
N TRP A 110 -8.92 -2.59 5.64
CA TRP A 110 -9.57 -2.71 6.93
C TRP A 110 -8.56 -2.86 8.07
N TYR A 111 -8.84 -2.18 9.19
CA TYR A 111 -8.22 -2.39 10.50
C TYR A 111 -9.07 -3.33 11.34
N HIS A 112 -8.45 -4.18 12.15
CA HIS A 112 -9.09 -4.89 13.25
C HIS A 112 -8.54 -4.38 14.57
N PHE A 113 -9.41 -3.90 15.46
CA PHE A 113 -9.05 -3.50 16.82
C PHE A 113 -9.73 -4.38 17.85
N VAL A 114 -8.96 -4.78 18.88
CA VAL A 114 -9.50 -5.41 20.09
C VAL A 114 -9.01 -4.64 21.29
N VAL A 115 -9.94 -4.18 22.12
CA VAL A 115 -9.69 -3.54 23.42
C VAL A 115 -10.08 -4.50 24.53
N GLN A 116 -9.09 -5.09 25.17
CA GLN A 116 -9.26 -5.96 26.33
C GLN A 116 -9.11 -5.14 27.60
N TYR A 117 -10.11 -5.15 28.45
CA TYR A 117 -10.10 -4.48 29.75
C TYR A 117 -10.22 -5.52 30.87
N ASP A 118 -9.29 -5.48 31.83
CA ASP A 118 -9.31 -6.25 33.07
C ASP A 118 -8.59 -5.46 34.15
N SER A 119 -9.31 -4.56 34.81
CA SER A 119 -8.75 -3.69 35.83
C SER A 119 -8.33 -4.41 37.12
N THR A 120 -8.68 -5.69 37.29
CA THR A 120 -8.30 -6.50 38.47
C THR A 120 -6.82 -6.85 38.49
N GLN A 121 -6.13 -6.74 37.36
CA GLN A 121 -4.72 -7.08 37.22
C GLN A 121 -3.79 -6.23 38.11
N GLY A 122 -2.78 -6.89 38.69
CA GLY A 122 -1.78 -6.21 39.55
C GLY A 122 -0.89 -5.24 38.77
N THR A 123 -0.45 -5.65 37.57
CA THR A 123 0.38 -4.82 36.64
C THR A 123 -0.48 -3.83 35.90
N SER A 124 -0.14 -2.55 35.92
CA SER A 124 -0.93 -1.50 35.27
C SER A 124 -1.12 -1.70 33.78
N SER A 125 -0.08 -2.10 33.06
CA SER A 125 -0.11 -2.36 31.61
C SER A 125 -0.89 -3.63 31.21
N ASP A 126 -1.32 -4.45 32.18
CA ASP A 126 -2.16 -5.60 31.95
C ASP A 126 -3.65 -5.32 32.17
N ARG A 127 -3.99 -4.13 32.75
CA ARG A 127 -5.39 -3.75 33.04
C ARG A 127 -6.18 -3.33 31.79
N ILE A 128 -5.47 -2.87 30.77
CA ILE A 128 -6.05 -2.63 29.45
C ILE A 128 -4.99 -2.95 28.38
N LYS A 129 -5.39 -3.71 27.37
CA LYS A 129 -4.53 -4.10 26.23
C LYS A 129 -5.26 -3.78 24.95
N ILE A 130 -4.53 -3.17 24.03
CA ILE A 130 -5.05 -2.87 22.69
C ILE A 130 -4.30 -3.74 21.69
N TYR A 131 -5.06 -4.41 20.85
CA TYR A 131 -4.55 -5.21 19.73
C TYR A 131 -4.96 -4.55 18.43
N GLU A 132 -4.05 -4.53 17.47
CA GLU A 132 -4.26 -4.07 16.11
C GLU A 132 -3.86 -5.17 15.14
N ASN A 133 -4.78 -5.57 14.28
CA ASN A 133 -4.54 -6.61 13.28
C ASN A 133 -3.85 -7.84 13.89
N GLY A 134 -4.38 -8.34 14.99
CA GLY A 134 -3.89 -9.52 15.70
C GLY A 134 -2.75 -9.27 16.69
N THR A 135 -2.03 -8.16 16.59
CA THR A 135 -0.82 -7.90 17.40
C THR A 135 -1.12 -6.96 18.56
N ARG A 136 -0.73 -7.33 19.79
CA ARG A 136 -0.80 -6.41 20.93
C ARG A 136 0.16 -5.25 20.71
N ILE A 137 -0.32 -4.01 20.89
CA ILE A 137 0.55 -2.83 20.89
C ILE A 137 1.47 -2.91 22.10
N PRO A 138 2.80 -2.93 21.91
CA PRO A 138 3.76 -3.09 23.00
C PRO A 138 3.71 -1.90 23.98
N THR A 139 4.07 -2.14 25.24
CA THR A 139 4.23 -1.09 26.25
C THR A 139 5.48 -0.24 26.01
N GLY A 140 5.44 1.03 26.40
CA GLY A 140 6.58 1.94 26.32
C GLY A 140 6.42 3.05 25.27
N GLY A 141 7.06 4.17 25.52
CA GLY A 141 6.88 5.43 24.81
C GLY A 141 7.22 5.44 23.31
N SER A 142 7.82 4.37 22.75
CA SER A 142 8.03 4.24 21.30
C SER A 142 6.76 3.92 20.53
N HIS A 143 5.72 3.39 21.20
CA HIS A 143 4.45 2.98 20.60
C HIS A 143 3.27 3.89 20.98
N TRP A 144 3.45 4.69 22.04
CA TRP A 144 2.40 5.50 22.62
C TRP A 144 2.73 7.00 22.56
N HIS A 145 1.75 7.80 22.21
CA HIS A 145 1.76 9.24 22.39
C HIS A 145 1.38 9.59 23.85
N ILE A 146 0.31 8.94 24.35
CA ILE A 146 -0.08 8.97 25.77
C ILE A 146 -0.24 7.52 26.24
N GLU A 147 0.35 7.20 27.41
CA GLU A 147 0.31 5.87 28.01
C GLU A 147 -0.02 6.00 29.50
N ASN A 148 -1.30 6.20 29.81
CA ASN A 148 -1.82 6.34 31.18
C ASN A 148 -2.89 5.25 31.45
N TYR A 149 -2.52 4.24 32.22
CA TYR A 149 -3.33 3.06 32.50
C TYR A 149 -4.37 3.28 33.60
N PRO A 150 -5.52 2.53 33.60
CA PRO A 150 -6.51 2.58 34.69
C PRO A 150 -5.91 2.12 36.02
N SER A 151 -6.44 2.64 37.12
CA SER A 151 -6.11 2.15 38.49
C SER A 151 -6.66 0.72 38.67
N GLN A 152 -6.08 -0.02 39.62
CA GLN A 152 -6.55 -1.37 39.92
C GLN A 152 -8.00 -1.35 40.42
N ASN A 153 -8.80 -2.31 39.98
CA ASN A 153 -10.22 -2.46 40.27
C ASN A 153 -11.06 -1.25 39.83
N LEU A 154 -10.58 -0.48 38.85
CA LEU A 154 -11.36 0.63 38.29
C LEU A 154 -12.57 0.11 37.51
N GLU A 155 -13.76 0.49 37.95
CA GLU A 155 -14.99 0.22 37.20
C GLU A 155 -15.10 1.12 35.98
N ALA A 156 -15.20 0.56 34.79
CA ALA A 156 -15.34 1.31 33.54
C ALA A 156 -16.69 2.05 33.45
N ARG A 157 -16.72 3.12 32.65
CA ARG A 157 -17.93 3.89 32.33
C ARG A 157 -18.59 3.47 31.03
N LEU A 158 -17.85 2.80 30.16
CA LEU A 158 -18.44 2.16 28.97
C LEU A 158 -19.34 1.00 29.41
N PHE A 159 -20.52 0.89 28.78
CA PHE A 159 -21.52 -0.16 28.98
C PHE A 159 -22.11 -0.26 30.41
N THR A 160 -22.14 0.88 31.12
CA THR A 160 -22.78 1.05 32.43
C THR A 160 -24.29 1.23 32.25
N ASP A 161 -25.10 0.76 33.23
CA ASP A 161 -26.55 0.98 33.25
C ASP A 161 -26.94 2.46 33.32
N ASP A 162 -28.17 2.78 32.90
CA ASP A 162 -28.73 4.12 32.86
C ASP A 162 -27.87 5.19 32.14
N ILE A 163 -26.79 4.79 31.49
CA ILE A 163 -25.90 5.67 30.73
C ILE A 163 -26.09 5.42 29.23
N VAL A 164 -26.39 6.49 28.50
CA VAL A 164 -26.48 6.45 27.04
C VAL A 164 -25.13 6.08 26.44
N GLN A 165 -25.14 5.01 25.66
CA GLN A 165 -24.00 4.53 24.87
C GLN A 165 -24.28 4.79 23.39
N GLN A 166 -23.28 5.21 22.62
CA GLN A 166 -23.42 5.43 21.19
C GLN A 166 -22.30 4.75 20.41
N ILE A 167 -22.65 4.22 19.24
CA ILE A 167 -21.73 3.77 18.21
C ILE A 167 -21.81 4.78 17.06
N GLY A 168 -20.64 5.23 16.58
CA GLY A 168 -20.56 6.21 15.52
C GLY A 168 -20.69 7.67 15.96
N LYS A 169 -20.83 7.93 17.28
CA LYS A 169 -20.97 9.30 17.82
C LYS A 169 -20.48 9.40 19.28
N SER A 170 -20.14 10.61 19.70
CA SER A 170 -20.01 10.94 21.12
C SER A 170 -21.31 11.55 21.63
N PRO A 171 -21.89 11.04 22.72
CA PRO A 171 -23.07 11.68 23.34
C PRO A 171 -22.80 13.11 23.83
N GLN A 172 -21.55 13.45 24.11
CA GLN A 172 -21.15 14.74 24.67
C GLN A 172 -20.80 15.78 23.60
N TYR A 173 -20.42 15.35 22.38
CA TYR A 173 -19.94 16.20 21.29
C TYR A 173 -20.70 15.89 20.00
N THR A 174 -20.84 16.89 19.12
CA THR A 174 -21.33 16.69 17.74
C THR A 174 -20.20 16.21 16.86
N ARG A 175 -19.71 14.98 17.12
CA ARG A 175 -18.59 14.34 16.43
C ARG A 175 -18.99 12.93 16.06
N TYR A 176 -18.85 12.59 14.82
CA TYR A 176 -19.36 11.36 14.23
C TYR A 176 -18.25 10.53 13.63
N TRP A 177 -18.53 9.26 13.38
CA TRP A 177 -17.71 8.36 12.60
C TRP A 177 -18.02 8.53 11.11
N ASP A 178 -16.97 8.59 10.27
CA ASP A 178 -17.08 8.45 8.82
C ASP A 178 -16.24 7.25 8.36
N GLY A 179 -16.89 6.31 7.67
CA GLY A 179 -16.30 5.05 7.22
C GLY A 179 -17.20 3.85 7.49
N TYR A 180 -16.60 2.69 7.62
CA TYR A 180 -17.32 1.42 7.70
C TYR A 180 -17.00 0.69 9.01
N LEU A 181 -17.98 -0.04 9.55
CA LEU A 181 -17.82 -0.98 10.67
C LEU A 181 -18.34 -2.35 10.27
N ALA A 182 -17.65 -3.41 10.69
CA ALA A 182 -18.06 -4.80 10.50
C ALA A 182 -17.71 -5.63 11.75
N GLU A 183 -18.49 -6.67 12.04
CA GLU A 183 -18.25 -7.59 13.16
C GLU A 183 -17.97 -6.85 14.47
N VAL A 184 -18.93 -6.05 14.92
CA VAL A 184 -18.80 -5.26 16.14
C VAL A 184 -19.26 -6.10 17.33
N HIS A 185 -18.31 -6.50 18.18
CA HIS A 185 -18.55 -7.29 19.38
C HIS A 185 -18.29 -6.48 20.66
N PHE A 186 -19.17 -6.59 21.62
CA PHE A 186 -18.90 -6.34 23.03
C PHE A 186 -19.09 -7.64 23.80
N VAL A 187 -18.10 -8.07 24.54
CA VAL A 187 -18.13 -9.28 25.38
C VAL A 187 -18.03 -8.85 26.83
N ASP A 188 -19.13 -9.00 27.55
CA ASP A 188 -19.29 -8.62 28.95
C ASP A 188 -18.76 -9.74 29.87
N GLY A 189 -17.87 -9.38 30.80
CA GLY A 189 -17.34 -10.28 31.82
C GLY A 189 -16.14 -11.13 31.40
N GLN A 190 -15.57 -10.91 30.21
CA GLN A 190 -14.44 -11.69 29.73
C GLN A 190 -13.35 -10.78 29.14
N ALA A 191 -12.09 -11.08 29.48
CA ALA A 191 -10.89 -10.43 28.99
C ALA A 191 -10.27 -11.28 27.87
N LEU A 192 -10.80 -11.17 26.65
CA LEU A 192 -10.40 -11.92 25.47
C LEU A 192 -9.25 -11.23 24.71
N THR A 193 -8.60 -11.96 23.83
CA THR A 193 -7.51 -11.49 22.98
C THR A 193 -7.95 -11.36 21.53
N SER A 194 -7.09 -10.82 20.66
CA SER A 194 -7.36 -10.79 19.21
C SER A 194 -7.57 -12.18 18.60
N ALA A 195 -6.91 -13.22 19.12
CA ALA A 195 -7.02 -14.60 18.61
C ALA A 195 -8.41 -15.24 18.77
N ASP A 196 -9.29 -14.62 19.57
CA ASP A 196 -10.68 -15.03 19.71
C ASP A 196 -11.55 -14.57 18.52
N PHE A 197 -11.15 -13.48 17.82
CA PHE A 197 -11.89 -12.80 16.75
C PHE A 197 -11.21 -12.84 15.39
N GLY A 198 -9.97 -13.31 15.33
CA GLY A 198 -9.21 -13.41 14.10
C GLY A 198 -8.08 -14.41 14.19
N GLU A 199 -7.41 -14.64 13.09
CA GLU A 199 -6.25 -15.53 12.95
C GLU A 199 -5.30 -15.03 11.87
N VAL A 200 -4.05 -15.48 11.92
CA VAL A 200 -3.06 -15.21 10.88
C VAL A 200 -3.28 -16.16 9.72
N ASP A 201 -3.32 -15.64 8.50
CA ASP A 201 -3.32 -16.46 7.30
C ASP A 201 -1.97 -17.18 7.14
N GLU A 202 -1.99 -18.47 6.85
CA GLU A 202 -0.78 -19.30 6.82
C GLU A 202 0.11 -19.01 5.60
N ASP A 203 -0.47 -18.58 4.47
CA ASP A 203 0.26 -18.34 3.22
C ASP A 203 0.86 -16.93 3.17
N TYR A 204 0.05 -15.91 3.39
CA TYR A 204 0.46 -14.51 3.21
C TYR A 204 0.75 -13.78 4.54
N GLY A 205 0.46 -14.40 5.68
CA GLY A 205 0.73 -13.84 7.00
C GLY A 205 -0.12 -12.61 7.36
N HIS A 206 -1.17 -12.30 6.61
CA HIS A 206 -2.10 -11.22 6.96
C HIS A 206 -3.09 -11.67 8.04
N TRP A 207 -3.67 -10.70 8.75
CA TRP A 207 -4.68 -10.97 9.76
C TRP A 207 -6.06 -11.07 9.10
N LYS A 208 -6.78 -12.19 9.32
CA LYS A 208 -8.12 -12.45 8.76
C LYS A 208 -9.15 -12.69 9.85
N PRO A 209 -10.44 -12.44 9.58
CA PRO A 209 -11.51 -12.68 10.54
C PRO A 209 -11.66 -14.15 10.92
N LYS A 210 -12.08 -14.36 12.17
CA LYS A 210 -12.48 -15.67 12.72
C LYS A 210 -13.78 -15.50 13.48
N LYS A 211 -14.71 -16.45 13.29
CA LYS A 211 -16.00 -16.40 13.98
C LYS A 211 -15.82 -16.58 15.48
N TYR A 212 -16.28 -15.61 16.25
CA TYR A 212 -16.38 -15.75 17.68
C TYR A 212 -17.57 -16.65 18.04
N THR A 213 -17.34 -17.68 18.86
CA THR A 213 -18.36 -18.67 19.23
C THR A 213 -18.63 -18.72 20.75
N GLY A 214 -18.00 -17.81 21.50
CA GLY A 214 -18.20 -17.72 22.95
C GLY A 214 -19.47 -16.95 23.32
N SER A 215 -19.78 -16.90 24.62
CA SER A 215 -20.88 -16.11 25.14
C SER A 215 -20.51 -14.62 25.17
N HIS A 216 -21.47 -13.75 24.84
CA HIS A 216 -21.29 -12.30 24.94
C HIS A 216 -21.60 -11.72 26.33
N GLY A 217 -22.19 -12.51 27.25
CA GLY A 217 -22.54 -12.07 28.60
C GLY A 217 -23.82 -11.24 28.66
N THR A 218 -24.10 -10.58 29.80
CA THR A 218 -25.39 -9.93 30.07
C THR A 218 -25.66 -8.71 29.19
N ASN A 219 -24.70 -7.80 29.07
CA ASN A 219 -24.81 -6.59 28.25
C ASN A 219 -24.09 -6.71 26.91
N GLY A 220 -23.45 -7.85 26.63
CA GLY A 220 -22.73 -8.10 25.40
C GLY A 220 -23.64 -8.15 24.18
N PHE A 221 -23.08 -7.90 23.02
CA PHE A 221 -23.80 -7.90 21.75
C PHE A 221 -22.84 -8.23 20.57
N HIS A 222 -23.46 -8.60 19.44
CA HIS A 222 -22.77 -8.76 18.15
C HIS A 222 -23.60 -8.09 17.05
N LEU A 223 -23.04 -7.07 16.43
CA LEU A 223 -23.62 -6.41 15.25
C LEU A 223 -22.87 -6.91 14.00
N ASP A 224 -23.47 -7.83 13.28
CA ASP A 224 -22.97 -8.36 12.00
C ASP A 224 -23.54 -7.64 10.79
N PHE A 225 -24.47 -6.72 11.01
CA PHE A 225 -25.17 -5.91 10.00
C PHE A 225 -25.88 -6.73 8.91
N SER A 226 -26.18 -8.00 9.16
CA SER A 226 -26.84 -8.89 8.17
C SER A 226 -28.28 -8.50 7.86
N ASN A 227 -28.97 -7.83 8.78
CA ASN A 227 -30.33 -7.37 8.61
C ASN A 227 -30.40 -5.89 8.20
N ALA A 228 -30.47 -5.60 6.88
CA ALA A 228 -30.57 -4.23 6.35
C ALA A 228 -31.73 -3.43 6.94
N SER A 229 -32.84 -4.09 7.28
CA SER A 229 -34.02 -3.40 7.85
C SER A 229 -33.85 -3.07 9.33
N SER A 230 -32.82 -3.58 9.98
CA SER A 230 -32.51 -3.37 11.40
C SER A 230 -31.02 -3.47 11.65
N LEU A 231 -30.25 -2.50 11.20
CA LEU A 231 -28.78 -2.48 11.30
C LEU A 231 -28.27 -2.54 12.75
N GLY A 232 -29.10 -2.15 13.72
CA GLY A 232 -28.80 -2.25 15.15
C GLY A 232 -29.17 -3.60 15.79
N ASN A 233 -29.52 -4.63 15.00
CA ASN A 233 -29.90 -5.94 15.54
C ASN A 233 -28.70 -6.63 16.19
N ASP A 234 -28.89 -7.10 17.43
CA ASP A 234 -27.94 -7.93 18.15
C ASP A 234 -28.10 -9.40 17.74
N ASN A 235 -27.12 -9.93 17.01
CA ASN A 235 -27.13 -11.32 16.55
C ASN A 235 -26.69 -12.34 17.63
N ALA A 236 -26.19 -11.86 18.78
CA ALA A 236 -25.81 -12.70 19.91
C ALA A 236 -26.91 -12.85 20.96
N GLY A 237 -27.88 -11.93 20.97
CA GLY A 237 -28.91 -11.91 22.02
C GLY A 237 -30.08 -10.98 21.71
N SER A 238 -30.40 -10.10 22.66
CA SER A 238 -31.50 -9.12 22.53
C SER A 238 -31.07 -7.69 22.87
N ASN A 239 -29.79 -7.42 22.93
CA ASN A 239 -29.20 -6.11 23.24
C ASN A 239 -29.17 -5.20 22.01
N ASN A 240 -30.31 -5.04 21.33
CA ASN A 240 -30.47 -4.28 20.12
C ASN A 240 -30.16 -2.78 20.31
N TRP A 241 -29.65 -2.16 19.25
CA TRP A 241 -29.34 -0.73 19.18
C TRP A 241 -30.38 0.02 18.33
N THR A 242 -30.80 1.18 18.79
CA THR A 242 -31.63 2.09 18.01
C THR A 242 -30.75 2.82 17.02
N VAL A 243 -31.11 2.78 15.74
CA VAL A 243 -30.38 3.47 14.66
C VAL A 243 -30.93 4.88 14.43
N TYR A 244 -30.04 5.82 14.16
CA TYR A 244 -30.38 7.21 13.84
C TYR A 244 -29.75 7.59 12.49
N ASN A 245 -30.59 8.04 11.58
CA ASN A 245 -30.30 8.41 10.19
C ASN A 245 -29.71 7.27 9.33
N LEU A 246 -29.33 6.14 9.88
CA LEU A 246 -28.97 4.95 9.13
C LEU A 246 -30.18 4.29 8.49
N SER A 247 -30.02 3.76 7.30
CA SER A 247 -31.08 3.17 6.49
C SER A 247 -30.61 1.85 5.85
N THR A 248 -31.47 1.22 5.06
CA THR A 248 -31.11 -0.01 4.31
C THR A 248 -29.96 0.18 3.33
N HIS A 249 -29.67 1.41 2.93
CA HIS A 249 -28.62 1.76 1.97
C HIS A 249 -27.23 1.80 2.62
N ASP A 250 -27.16 1.79 3.95
CA ASP A 250 -25.93 1.82 4.71
C ASP A 250 -25.40 0.42 5.02
N GLN A 251 -26.17 -0.63 4.70
CA GLN A 251 -25.64 -1.98 4.57
C GLN A 251 -24.93 -2.12 3.22
N VAL A 252 -23.64 -2.45 3.25
CA VAL A 252 -22.83 -2.60 2.05
C VAL A 252 -22.03 -3.89 2.07
N THR A 253 -21.53 -4.32 0.89
CA THR A 253 -20.75 -5.56 0.74
C THR A 253 -19.24 -5.32 0.77
N ASP A 254 -18.77 -4.11 1.03
CA ASP A 254 -17.36 -3.82 1.32
C ASP A 254 -17.05 -4.33 2.73
N THR A 255 -16.24 -5.37 2.85
CA THR A 255 -15.98 -6.09 4.10
C THR A 255 -14.50 -6.47 4.23
N PRO A 256 -14.01 -6.82 5.43
CA PRO A 256 -12.65 -7.32 5.61
C PRO A 256 -12.30 -8.54 4.75
N THR A 257 -13.30 -9.35 4.38
CA THR A 257 -13.11 -10.54 3.54
C THR A 257 -13.31 -10.28 2.04
N ASN A 258 -13.85 -9.12 1.68
CA ASN A 258 -13.95 -8.66 0.30
C ASN A 258 -13.90 -7.12 0.25
N ASN A 259 -12.70 -6.58 0.29
CA ASN A 259 -12.48 -5.14 0.27
C ASN A 259 -12.68 -4.56 -1.14
N PHE A 260 -13.56 -3.57 -1.29
CA PHE A 260 -13.82 -2.87 -2.54
C PHE A 260 -12.98 -1.61 -2.68
N ALA A 261 -12.78 -1.19 -3.93
CA ALA A 261 -12.20 0.12 -4.22
C ALA A 261 -13.09 1.25 -3.66
N VAL A 262 -12.45 2.32 -3.23
CA VAL A 262 -13.07 3.61 -2.88
C VAL A 262 -12.23 4.74 -3.51
N MET A 263 -12.73 5.97 -3.53
CA MET A 263 -11.95 7.11 -3.98
C MET A 263 -10.84 7.42 -2.98
N ASN A 264 -9.66 7.75 -3.47
CA ASN A 264 -8.45 7.87 -2.66
C ASN A 264 -8.21 9.32 -2.21
N ASN A 265 -8.62 9.66 -1.00
CA ASN A 265 -8.38 10.99 -0.43
C ASN A 265 -6.91 11.25 -0.03
N LEU A 266 -6.05 10.23 -0.04
CA LEU A 266 -4.60 10.38 0.15
C LEU A 266 -3.88 10.79 -1.14
N ASN A 267 -4.52 10.64 -2.29
CA ASN A 267 -3.97 11.05 -3.58
C ASN A 267 -4.35 12.49 -3.90
N ASN A 268 -4.06 13.40 -2.97
CA ASN A 268 -4.49 14.78 -3.05
C ASN A 268 -3.85 15.53 -4.21
N GLN A 269 -4.71 16.06 -5.06
CA GLN A 269 -4.42 17.22 -5.89
C GLN A 269 -4.36 18.47 -5.00
N PRO A 270 -3.65 19.52 -5.40
CA PRO A 270 -3.68 20.80 -4.69
C PRO A 270 -5.06 21.49 -4.78
N PHE A 271 -6.08 20.81 -5.27
CA PHE A 271 -7.41 21.33 -5.55
C PHE A 271 -8.44 20.71 -4.61
N VAL A 272 -9.31 21.56 -4.11
CA VAL A 272 -10.31 21.18 -3.10
C VAL A 272 -11.27 20.14 -3.67
N THR A 273 -11.13 18.91 -3.22
CA THR A 273 -12.14 17.86 -3.37
C THR A 273 -12.50 17.38 -1.99
N THR A 274 -13.80 17.34 -1.69
CA THR A 274 -14.28 16.72 -0.46
C THR A 274 -14.78 15.31 -0.73
N PHE A 275 -14.70 14.46 0.30
CA PHE A 275 -15.07 13.06 0.25
C PHE A 275 -16.13 12.81 1.31
N ALA A 276 -17.12 12.00 1.01
CA ALA A 276 -18.19 11.60 1.89
C ALA A 276 -18.63 10.15 1.57
N GLU A 277 -19.59 9.64 2.31
CA GLU A 277 -20.16 8.31 2.10
C GLU A 277 -19.10 7.20 2.11
N GLY A 278 -18.15 7.28 3.06
CA GLY A 278 -17.05 6.34 3.14
C GLY A 278 -16.14 6.39 1.90
N ASN A 279 -15.90 7.57 1.35
CA ASN A 279 -15.14 7.85 0.12
C ASN A 279 -15.79 7.31 -1.18
N LEU A 280 -17.11 7.11 -1.22
CA LEU A 280 -17.84 6.81 -2.46
C LEU A 280 -18.38 8.08 -3.14
N GLU A 281 -18.64 9.15 -2.39
CA GLU A 281 -19.03 10.45 -2.94
C GLU A 281 -17.83 11.40 -2.94
N ILE A 282 -17.61 12.07 -4.09
CA ILE A 282 -16.64 13.15 -4.22
C ILE A 282 -17.35 14.42 -4.65
N THR A 283 -16.98 15.56 -4.04
CA THR A 283 -17.42 16.89 -4.47
C THR A 283 -16.22 17.70 -4.93
N THR A 284 -16.15 18.02 -6.22
CA THR A 284 -15.06 18.82 -6.79
C THR A 284 -15.25 20.30 -6.46
N GLY A 285 -14.15 21.04 -6.24
CA GLY A 285 -14.22 22.47 -5.95
C GLY A 285 -14.47 23.32 -7.21
N GLY A 286 -15.33 24.33 -7.08
CA GLY A 286 -15.78 25.20 -8.17
C GLY A 286 -14.82 26.30 -8.60
N SER A 287 -13.54 26.03 -8.87
CA SER A 287 -12.52 27.07 -9.12
C SER A 287 -11.65 26.90 -10.37
N GLN A 288 -12.16 26.33 -11.46
CA GLN A 288 -11.43 26.09 -12.74
C GLN A 288 -10.10 25.33 -12.57
N GLN A 289 -10.05 24.37 -11.67
CA GLN A 289 -8.80 23.69 -11.28
C GLN A 289 -8.59 22.37 -11.99
N GLU A 290 -9.62 21.84 -12.66
CA GLU A 290 -9.58 20.56 -13.40
C GLU A 290 -9.05 19.41 -12.54
N PRO A 291 -9.71 19.04 -11.41
CA PRO A 291 -9.23 17.99 -10.52
C PRO A 291 -9.29 16.61 -11.15
N SER A 292 -8.40 15.71 -10.71
CA SER A 292 -8.42 14.29 -11.00
C SER A 292 -8.41 13.51 -9.72
N ASN A 293 -9.44 12.75 -9.43
CA ASN A 293 -9.55 11.90 -8.25
C ASN A 293 -9.47 10.43 -8.69
N MET A 294 -8.50 9.70 -8.16
CA MET A 294 -8.27 8.29 -8.48
C MET A 294 -8.83 7.39 -7.38
N ALA A 295 -9.21 6.17 -7.74
CA ALA A 295 -9.58 5.16 -6.77
C ALA A 295 -8.36 4.52 -6.08
N THR A 296 -8.60 3.75 -5.00
CA THR A 296 -7.56 3.08 -4.19
C THR A 296 -6.96 1.84 -4.82
N MET A 297 -7.58 1.28 -5.88
CA MET A 297 -7.14 0.05 -6.54
C MET A 297 -6.71 0.32 -7.98
N GLY A 298 -5.51 -0.14 -8.34
CA GLY A 298 -5.00 -0.16 -9.71
C GLY A 298 -5.33 -1.47 -10.42
N MET A 299 -5.48 -1.39 -11.74
CA MET A 299 -5.78 -2.49 -12.64
C MET A 299 -4.62 -2.67 -13.62
N SER A 300 -3.91 -3.81 -13.57
CA SER A 300 -2.77 -4.13 -14.45
C SER A 300 -3.14 -5.11 -15.56
N SER A 301 -4.17 -5.94 -15.36
CA SER A 301 -4.65 -6.98 -16.27
C SER A 301 -6.13 -7.27 -16.04
N GLY A 302 -6.76 -8.10 -16.89
CA GLY A 302 -8.14 -8.54 -16.75
C GLY A 302 -9.18 -7.52 -17.22
N LYS A 303 -10.43 -7.76 -16.85
CA LYS A 303 -11.59 -6.98 -17.31
C LYS A 303 -12.40 -6.48 -16.12
N TRP A 304 -12.61 -5.18 -16.03
CA TRP A 304 -13.16 -4.51 -14.87
C TRP A 304 -14.37 -3.65 -15.23
N TYR A 305 -15.32 -3.53 -14.28
CA TYR A 305 -16.54 -2.76 -14.44
C TYR A 305 -16.84 -1.95 -13.19
N PHE A 306 -17.25 -0.70 -13.38
CA PHE A 306 -17.68 0.21 -12.32
C PHE A 306 -18.64 1.27 -12.88
N GLU A 307 -19.37 1.93 -11.98
CA GLU A 307 -20.40 2.91 -12.32
C GLU A 307 -20.17 4.23 -11.58
N VAL A 308 -20.57 5.34 -12.20
CA VAL A 308 -20.53 6.68 -11.58
C VAL A 308 -21.86 7.38 -11.84
N TYR A 309 -22.51 7.82 -10.77
CA TYR A 309 -23.71 8.65 -10.80
C TYR A 309 -23.32 10.11 -10.67
N GLN A 310 -23.73 10.96 -11.61
CA GLN A 310 -23.60 12.41 -11.49
C GLN A 310 -24.79 12.98 -10.73
N LYS A 311 -24.61 13.26 -9.45
CA LYS A 311 -25.67 13.77 -8.54
C LYS A 311 -25.95 15.24 -8.81
N SER A 312 -24.91 16.06 -9.02
CA SER A 312 -25.04 17.48 -9.35
C SER A 312 -23.82 18.01 -10.11
N GLY A 313 -23.88 19.26 -10.60
CA GLY A 313 -22.81 19.92 -11.35
C GLY A 313 -23.35 20.51 -12.66
N GLY A 314 -23.00 19.95 -13.78
CA GLY A 314 -23.42 20.45 -15.12
C GLY A 314 -23.01 19.45 -16.20
N SER A 315 -22.45 19.95 -17.28
CA SER A 315 -22.10 19.18 -18.48
C SER A 315 -20.59 19.12 -18.75
N ASP A 316 -19.75 19.32 -17.72
CA ASP A 316 -18.30 19.35 -17.89
C ASP A 316 -17.55 18.35 -16.98
N ALA A 317 -18.25 17.33 -16.47
CA ALA A 317 -17.64 16.21 -15.77
C ALA A 317 -16.80 15.34 -16.73
N LEU A 318 -15.73 14.76 -16.20
CA LEU A 318 -14.80 13.87 -16.89
C LEU A 318 -14.69 12.54 -16.15
N LEU A 319 -15.17 11.46 -16.76
CA LEU A 319 -15.29 10.15 -16.14
C LEU A 319 -14.55 9.09 -16.96
N GLY A 320 -13.56 8.44 -16.34
CA GLY A 320 -12.76 7.45 -17.07
C GLY A 320 -11.69 6.75 -16.26
N ILE A 321 -10.55 6.55 -16.89
CA ILE A 321 -9.39 5.87 -16.32
C ILE A 321 -8.11 6.68 -16.56
N ARG A 322 -7.13 6.47 -15.69
CA ARG A 322 -5.82 7.11 -15.79
C ARG A 322 -4.74 6.23 -15.18
N SER A 323 -3.56 6.17 -15.80
CA SER A 323 -2.40 5.47 -15.27
C SER A 323 -1.54 6.37 -14.38
N GLN A 324 -1.32 7.60 -14.79
CA GLN A 324 -0.46 8.53 -14.07
C GLN A 324 -1.15 9.11 -12.84
N GLN A 325 -0.47 9.12 -11.70
CA GLN A 325 -0.98 9.78 -10.51
C GLN A 325 -1.12 11.30 -10.74
N PRO A 326 -2.21 11.92 -10.23
CA PRO A 326 -2.40 13.36 -10.30
C PRO A 326 -1.26 14.12 -9.58
N GLY A 327 -0.97 15.34 -10.05
CA GLY A 327 0.08 16.18 -9.46
C GLY A 327 1.52 15.77 -9.80
N THR A 328 1.72 14.67 -10.52
CA THR A 328 3.06 14.23 -10.96
C THR A 328 3.68 15.08 -12.05
N ILE A 329 2.95 16.04 -12.62
CA ILE A 329 3.46 16.97 -13.65
C ILE A 329 3.81 18.33 -13.05
N SER A 330 2.96 18.85 -12.17
CA SER A 330 3.18 20.09 -11.40
C SER A 330 2.10 20.21 -10.34
N PRO A 331 2.43 20.58 -9.11
CA PRO A 331 1.43 20.75 -8.04
C PRO A 331 0.46 21.92 -8.28
N THR A 332 0.71 22.76 -9.26
CA THR A 332 -0.13 23.93 -9.60
C THR A 332 -0.78 23.84 -10.98
N ALA A 333 -0.49 22.78 -11.75
CA ALA A 333 -1.05 22.64 -13.09
C ALA A 333 -2.43 22.00 -13.01
N LYS A 334 -3.37 22.55 -13.78
CA LYS A 334 -4.65 21.90 -14.06
C LYS A 334 -4.37 20.51 -14.65
N ASP A 335 -5.03 19.46 -14.15
CA ASP A 335 -4.68 18.09 -14.48
C ASP A 335 -5.88 17.16 -14.47
N ASN A 336 -6.86 17.42 -15.36
CA ASN A 336 -8.07 16.60 -15.46
C ASN A 336 -7.78 15.14 -15.89
N PRO A 337 -8.71 14.19 -15.71
CA PRO A 337 -8.52 12.77 -15.99
C PRO A 337 -7.99 12.44 -17.39
N GLY A 338 -8.41 13.17 -18.42
CA GLY A 338 -7.98 12.98 -19.81
C GLY A 338 -6.71 13.71 -20.23
N LYS A 339 -6.06 14.45 -19.34
CA LYS A 339 -4.95 15.34 -19.70
C LYS A 339 -3.63 14.63 -19.95
N SER A 340 -3.37 13.54 -19.29
CA SER A 340 -2.14 12.76 -19.47
C SER A 340 -2.19 11.87 -20.72
N VAL A 341 -1.00 11.44 -21.20
CA VAL A 341 -0.89 10.51 -22.32
C VAL A 341 -1.54 9.14 -22.04
N ASP A 342 -1.68 8.78 -20.77
CA ASP A 342 -2.29 7.54 -20.28
C ASP A 342 -3.64 7.80 -19.59
N GLY A 343 -4.27 8.93 -19.86
CA GLY A 343 -5.58 9.30 -19.36
C GLY A 343 -6.65 9.24 -20.46
N TYR A 344 -7.80 8.62 -20.17
CA TYR A 344 -8.93 8.46 -21.08
C TYR A 344 -10.22 8.75 -20.33
N ALA A 345 -10.91 9.83 -20.65
CA ALA A 345 -12.10 10.24 -19.94
C ALA A 345 -13.24 10.67 -20.88
N LEU A 346 -14.44 10.12 -20.67
CA LEU A 346 -15.64 10.59 -21.30
C LEU A 346 -15.96 12.00 -20.77
N TYR A 347 -16.14 12.95 -21.70
CA TYR A 347 -16.49 14.33 -21.37
C TYR A 347 -17.99 14.57 -21.54
N ALA A 348 -18.60 15.17 -20.53
CA ALA A 348 -20.04 15.38 -20.51
C ALA A 348 -20.56 16.34 -21.55
N ASN A 349 -19.74 17.27 -22.05
CA ASN A 349 -20.14 18.35 -22.97
C ASN A 349 -20.19 17.86 -24.43
N ILE A 350 -21.42 17.83 -25.00
CA ILE A 350 -21.68 17.33 -26.35
C ILE A 350 -21.11 18.19 -27.48
N THR A 351 -20.84 19.48 -27.23
CA THR A 351 -20.38 20.40 -28.30
C THR A 351 -18.91 20.25 -28.59
N ALA A 352 -18.13 19.67 -27.67
CA ALA A 352 -16.68 19.57 -27.78
C ALA A 352 -16.16 18.18 -28.22
N GLY A 353 -17.01 17.18 -28.31
CA GLY A 353 -16.66 15.93 -28.91
C GLY A 353 -16.16 14.84 -28.02
N ASN A 354 -16.30 14.68 -26.69
CA ASN A 354 -16.69 13.47 -26.07
C ASN A 354 -15.71 12.58 -25.35
N LEU A 355 -14.52 12.32 -25.83
CA LEU A 355 -13.45 11.67 -25.11
C LEU A 355 -12.27 12.65 -25.05
N VAL A 356 -11.71 12.83 -23.87
CA VAL A 356 -10.47 13.57 -23.67
C VAL A 356 -9.33 12.58 -23.44
N HIS A 357 -8.27 12.70 -24.24
CA HIS A 357 -7.06 11.90 -24.15
C HIS A 357 -5.87 12.76 -24.55
N ASN A 358 -4.78 12.70 -23.77
CA ASN A 358 -3.56 13.48 -24.02
C ASN A 358 -3.85 14.96 -24.26
N ASN A 359 -4.71 15.56 -23.44
CA ASN A 359 -5.14 16.95 -23.52
C ASN A 359 -5.80 17.34 -24.87
N ALA A 360 -6.34 16.38 -25.60
CA ALA A 360 -7.03 16.59 -26.86
C ALA A 360 -8.41 15.91 -26.87
N TYR A 361 -9.33 16.50 -27.63
CA TYR A 361 -10.64 15.88 -27.85
C TYR A 361 -10.55 14.81 -28.95
N VAL A 362 -11.01 13.61 -28.62
CA VAL A 362 -11.01 12.45 -29.50
C VAL A 362 -12.44 12.01 -29.78
N SER A 363 -12.75 11.72 -31.03
CA SER A 363 -14.07 11.21 -31.42
C SER A 363 -14.27 9.76 -30.91
N TYR A 364 -15.41 9.52 -30.24
CA TYR A 364 -15.82 8.19 -29.80
C TYR A 364 -17.31 7.99 -30.09
N GLY A 365 -17.62 7.66 -31.35
CA GLY A 365 -18.97 7.36 -31.83
C GLY A 365 -19.95 8.55 -31.86
N ASN A 366 -21.22 8.23 -31.82
CA ASN A 366 -22.27 9.24 -31.70
C ASN A 366 -22.30 9.80 -30.29
N LEU A 367 -22.11 11.08 -30.19
CA LEU A 367 -21.89 11.80 -28.93
C LEU A 367 -23.19 12.04 -28.18
N ILE A 368 -23.27 11.51 -26.99
CA ILE A 368 -24.37 11.78 -26.08
C ILE A 368 -23.77 12.44 -24.85
N GLY A 369 -24.10 13.72 -24.64
CA GLY A 369 -23.78 14.41 -23.39
C GLY A 369 -24.48 13.73 -22.22
N TYR A 370 -23.89 13.87 -21.04
CA TYR A 370 -24.54 13.47 -19.77
C TYR A 370 -24.55 14.63 -18.79
N THR A 371 -25.43 14.57 -17.82
CA THR A 371 -25.69 15.65 -16.87
C THR A 371 -26.23 15.07 -15.55
N ASN A 372 -26.66 15.94 -14.66
CA ASN A 372 -27.26 15.56 -13.36
C ASN A 372 -28.35 14.51 -13.54
N GLY A 373 -28.30 13.47 -12.75
CA GLY A 373 -29.20 12.32 -12.80
C GLY A 373 -28.76 11.17 -13.70
N ASP A 374 -27.74 11.35 -14.53
CA ASP A 374 -27.22 10.29 -15.39
C ASP A 374 -26.22 9.40 -14.68
N ILE A 375 -26.17 8.13 -15.07
CA ILE A 375 -25.18 7.14 -14.64
C ILE A 375 -24.30 6.79 -15.85
N ILE A 376 -23.01 6.86 -15.65
CA ILE A 376 -22.02 6.40 -16.61
C ILE A 376 -21.42 5.08 -16.11
N SER A 377 -21.61 4.01 -16.89
CA SER A 377 -20.93 2.74 -16.68
C SER A 377 -19.64 2.72 -17.49
N ILE A 378 -18.57 2.21 -16.89
CA ILE A 378 -17.23 2.12 -17.49
C ILE A 378 -16.77 0.66 -17.43
N ALA A 379 -16.42 0.10 -18.61
CA ALA A 379 -15.85 -1.24 -18.71
C ALA A 379 -14.43 -1.14 -19.28
N VAL A 380 -13.46 -1.71 -18.58
CA VAL A 380 -12.03 -1.66 -18.92
C VAL A 380 -11.55 -3.07 -19.23
N ASP A 381 -11.14 -3.32 -20.48
CA ASP A 381 -10.61 -4.59 -20.97
C ASP A 381 -9.09 -4.45 -21.20
N LEU A 382 -8.30 -4.78 -20.18
CA LEU A 382 -6.84 -4.68 -20.27
C LEU A 382 -6.22 -5.83 -21.06
N ASP A 383 -6.93 -6.93 -21.22
CA ASP A 383 -6.47 -8.07 -22.02
C ASP A 383 -6.47 -7.73 -23.52
N ASN A 384 -7.38 -6.84 -23.94
CA ASN A 384 -7.50 -6.36 -25.31
C ASN A 384 -7.17 -4.86 -25.47
N ASN A 385 -6.72 -4.20 -24.40
CA ASN A 385 -6.37 -2.78 -24.37
C ASN A 385 -7.50 -1.87 -24.88
N LYS A 386 -8.71 -2.03 -24.28
CA LYS A 386 -9.89 -1.24 -24.63
C LYS A 386 -10.63 -0.71 -23.40
N CYS A 387 -11.24 0.46 -23.56
CA CYS A 387 -12.16 1.04 -22.60
C CYS A 387 -13.50 1.37 -23.29
N TYR A 388 -14.59 1.21 -22.55
CA TYR A 388 -15.96 1.38 -23.01
C TYR A 388 -16.75 2.22 -22.03
N TRP A 389 -17.68 3.04 -22.53
CA TRP A 389 -18.59 3.83 -21.72
C TRP A 389 -20.04 3.56 -22.12
N ALA A 390 -20.92 3.50 -21.13
CA ALA A 390 -22.36 3.48 -21.33
C ALA A 390 -23.03 4.61 -20.55
N LYS A 391 -24.10 5.16 -21.12
CA LYS A 391 -24.98 6.11 -20.43
C LYS A 391 -26.30 5.42 -20.10
N ASN A 392 -26.67 5.39 -18.83
CA ASN A 392 -27.96 4.83 -18.37
C ASN A 392 -28.20 3.41 -18.92
N GLY A 393 -27.16 2.57 -18.90
CA GLY A 393 -27.18 1.18 -19.37
C GLY A 393 -27.05 0.99 -20.90
N THR A 394 -26.97 2.08 -21.69
CA THR A 394 -26.78 2.00 -23.13
C THR A 394 -25.33 2.29 -23.51
N TRP A 395 -24.66 1.29 -24.11
CA TRP A 395 -23.28 1.42 -24.55
C TRP A 395 -23.14 2.44 -25.68
N LEU A 396 -22.20 3.39 -25.53
CA LEU A 396 -21.88 4.38 -26.55
C LEU A 396 -21.18 3.73 -27.74
N ASN A 397 -21.18 4.40 -28.92
CA ASN A 397 -20.55 3.92 -30.14
C ASN A 397 -21.06 2.55 -30.62
N SER A 398 -22.28 2.16 -30.25
CA SER A 398 -22.80 0.80 -30.50
C SER A 398 -21.84 -0.29 -30.04
N ALA A 399 -21.12 -0.04 -28.95
CA ALA A 399 -20.11 -0.93 -28.41
C ALA A 399 -20.75 -2.16 -27.74
N ASN A 400 -20.02 -3.26 -27.78
CA ASN A 400 -20.33 -4.45 -26.98
C ASN A 400 -19.06 -4.95 -26.30
N PRO A 401 -18.86 -4.63 -25.01
CA PRO A 401 -17.67 -5.06 -24.27
C PRO A 401 -17.49 -6.58 -24.23
N ALA A 402 -18.60 -7.35 -24.13
CA ALA A 402 -18.54 -8.80 -24.06
C ALA A 402 -17.98 -9.45 -25.34
N SER A 403 -18.16 -8.80 -26.50
CA SER A 403 -17.63 -9.27 -27.81
C SER A 403 -16.41 -8.48 -28.27
N ASN A 404 -15.82 -7.64 -27.43
CA ASN A 404 -14.67 -6.78 -27.73
C ASN A 404 -14.89 -5.87 -28.97
N SER A 405 -16.13 -5.41 -29.23
CA SER A 405 -16.45 -4.59 -30.39
C SER A 405 -16.65 -3.11 -30.02
N ASN A 406 -16.15 -2.23 -30.90
CA ASN A 406 -16.31 -0.76 -30.85
C ASN A 406 -15.85 -0.06 -29.55
N GLY A 407 -14.95 -0.70 -28.76
CA GLY A 407 -14.29 -0.04 -27.64
C GLY A 407 -13.23 0.94 -28.11
N HIS A 408 -12.94 1.96 -27.30
CA HIS A 408 -11.80 2.84 -27.53
C HIS A 408 -10.49 2.12 -27.17
N SER A 409 -9.51 2.18 -28.06
CA SER A 409 -8.19 1.59 -27.80
C SER A 409 -7.42 2.44 -26.79
N ILE A 410 -6.82 1.79 -25.81
CA ILE A 410 -5.97 2.42 -24.79
C ILE A 410 -4.55 1.85 -24.87
N THR A 411 -3.58 2.55 -24.33
CA THR A 411 -2.21 2.03 -24.17
C THR A 411 -2.24 0.78 -23.29
N ALA A 412 -1.46 -0.25 -23.63
CA ALA A 412 -1.33 -1.43 -22.78
C ALA A 412 -0.82 -1.04 -21.39
N ALA A 413 -1.42 -1.58 -20.32
CA ALA A 413 -1.09 -1.20 -18.93
C ALA A 413 0.42 -1.29 -18.66
N GLY A 414 1.08 -2.38 -19.06
CA GLY A 414 2.53 -2.55 -18.89
C GLY A 414 3.42 -1.58 -19.70
N SER A 415 2.84 -0.80 -20.62
CA SER A 415 3.53 0.26 -21.38
C SER A 415 3.23 1.67 -20.82
N THR A 416 2.37 1.79 -19.83
CA THR A 416 2.09 3.03 -19.13
C THR A 416 3.16 3.34 -18.09
N ARG A 417 3.16 4.55 -17.55
CA ARG A 417 4.17 4.98 -16.57
C ARG A 417 4.14 4.21 -15.26
N THR A 418 2.95 3.81 -14.80
CA THR A 418 2.80 3.12 -13.50
C THR A 418 2.60 1.63 -13.62
N GLY A 419 2.30 1.14 -14.82
CA GLY A 419 1.97 -0.27 -15.07
C GLY A 419 0.50 -0.62 -14.82
N GLU A 420 -0.29 0.33 -14.29
CA GLU A 420 -1.70 0.12 -13.96
C GLU A 420 -2.58 1.29 -14.44
N TYR A 421 -3.87 1.02 -14.60
CA TYR A 421 -4.93 2.03 -14.72
C TYR A 421 -5.76 2.09 -13.45
N PHE A 422 -6.26 3.27 -13.15
CA PHE A 422 -7.17 3.54 -12.04
C PHE A 422 -8.47 4.16 -12.55
N PRO A 423 -9.63 3.85 -11.98
CA PRO A 423 -10.81 4.70 -12.11
C PRO A 423 -10.44 6.13 -11.71
N CYS A 424 -10.77 7.09 -12.56
CA CYS A 424 -10.37 8.49 -12.36
C CYS A 424 -11.48 9.43 -12.79
N PHE A 425 -11.88 10.35 -11.90
CA PHE A 425 -13.04 11.24 -12.08
C PHE A 425 -12.70 12.67 -11.69
N GLY A 426 -13.27 13.62 -12.42
CA GLY A 426 -13.04 15.05 -12.20
C GLY A 426 -13.94 15.91 -13.07
N ASP A 427 -13.52 17.15 -13.28
CA ASP A 427 -14.23 18.11 -14.13
C ASP A 427 -13.26 18.97 -14.97
N TYR A 428 -13.84 19.79 -15.85
CA TYR A 428 -13.11 20.67 -16.77
C TYR A 428 -13.30 22.16 -16.47
N ASP A 429 -14.32 22.55 -15.71
CA ASP A 429 -14.72 23.95 -15.54
C ASP A 429 -14.69 24.47 -14.09
N ALA A 430 -15.37 25.58 -13.84
CA ALA A 430 -15.45 26.25 -12.54
C ALA A 430 -16.65 25.79 -11.67
N ASN A 431 -17.45 24.81 -12.14
CA ASN A 431 -18.59 24.34 -11.37
C ASN A 431 -18.14 23.27 -10.38
N SER A 432 -18.90 23.11 -9.30
CA SER A 432 -18.74 22.02 -8.36
C SER A 432 -19.58 20.82 -8.80
N TYR A 433 -18.96 19.64 -8.93
CA TYR A 433 -19.63 18.39 -9.30
C TYR A 433 -19.69 17.46 -8.11
N VAL A 434 -20.85 16.87 -7.89
CA VAL A 434 -21.01 15.77 -6.92
C VAL A 434 -21.16 14.47 -7.71
N LEU A 435 -20.18 13.59 -7.56
CA LEU A 435 -20.10 12.30 -8.23
C LEU A 435 -20.14 11.18 -7.18
N VAL A 436 -21.03 10.22 -7.36
CA VAL A 436 -21.14 9.05 -6.47
C VAL A 436 -20.71 7.80 -7.24
N THR A 437 -19.75 7.07 -6.69
CA THR A 437 -19.13 5.91 -7.35
C THR A 437 -19.69 4.61 -6.81
N ASN A 438 -19.75 3.58 -7.67
CA ASN A 438 -20.04 2.21 -7.29
C ASN A 438 -19.06 1.26 -7.98
N PHE A 439 -18.19 0.62 -7.19
CA PHE A 439 -17.25 -0.41 -7.65
C PHE A 439 -17.81 -1.82 -7.47
N GLY A 440 -19.07 -1.92 -7.02
CA GLY A 440 -19.81 -3.13 -6.74
C GLY A 440 -20.34 -3.23 -5.30
N GLN A 441 -19.92 -2.36 -4.40
CA GLN A 441 -20.32 -2.44 -2.98
C GLN A 441 -21.68 -1.85 -2.69
N ASP A 442 -22.18 -0.89 -3.51
CA ASP A 442 -23.45 -0.18 -3.25
C ASP A 442 -24.15 0.27 -4.54
N GLY A 443 -25.08 -0.55 -5.04
CA GLY A 443 -25.90 -0.23 -6.23
C GLY A 443 -26.94 0.85 -6.02
N THR A 444 -27.06 1.40 -4.81
CA THR A 444 -27.97 2.52 -4.51
C THR A 444 -27.32 3.88 -4.69
N PHE A 445 -26.02 3.93 -4.90
CA PHE A 445 -25.23 5.17 -4.94
C PHE A 445 -25.48 6.02 -3.68
N ALA A 446 -25.18 5.45 -2.51
CA ALA A 446 -25.42 6.07 -1.22
C ALA A 446 -26.89 6.49 -1.01
N GLY A 447 -27.84 5.63 -1.39
CA GLY A 447 -29.26 5.87 -1.22
C GLY A 447 -29.89 6.87 -2.19
N ASN A 448 -29.12 7.42 -3.15
CA ASN A 448 -29.65 8.36 -4.13
C ASN A 448 -30.57 7.69 -5.16
N LEU A 449 -30.42 6.40 -5.41
CA LEU A 449 -31.17 5.63 -6.41
C LEU A 449 -31.59 4.26 -5.86
N ALA A 450 -32.57 3.63 -6.52
CA ALA A 450 -32.87 2.23 -6.26
C ALA A 450 -31.78 1.32 -6.85
N ALA A 451 -31.35 0.30 -6.14
CA ALA A 451 -30.39 -0.68 -6.62
C ALA A 451 -30.91 -1.43 -7.86
N GLY A 452 -30.02 -1.80 -8.75
CA GLY A 452 -30.34 -2.63 -9.92
C GLY A 452 -30.29 -4.14 -9.62
N GLY A 453 -29.53 -4.55 -8.60
CA GLY A 453 -29.38 -5.97 -8.21
C GLY A 453 -28.52 -6.80 -9.17
N ASN A 454 -27.71 -6.16 -10.01
CA ASN A 454 -26.83 -6.89 -10.94
C ASN A 454 -25.46 -7.16 -10.30
N SER A 455 -24.91 -8.34 -10.57
CA SER A 455 -23.57 -8.75 -10.14
C SER A 455 -22.70 -9.11 -11.34
N ASP A 456 -21.42 -9.31 -11.09
CA ASP A 456 -20.49 -9.84 -12.09
C ASP A 456 -20.64 -11.36 -12.28
N SER A 457 -19.79 -11.97 -13.10
CA SER A 457 -19.82 -13.41 -13.39
C SER A 457 -19.48 -14.30 -12.19
N GLU A 458 -18.83 -13.75 -11.18
CA GLU A 458 -18.48 -14.43 -9.92
C GLU A 458 -19.55 -14.23 -8.83
N SER A 459 -20.70 -13.63 -9.21
CA SER A 459 -21.78 -13.22 -8.28
C SER A 459 -21.34 -12.18 -7.24
N ILE A 460 -20.33 -11.38 -7.57
CA ILE A 460 -19.83 -10.30 -6.73
C ILE A 460 -20.39 -8.97 -7.24
N GLY A 461 -20.72 -8.10 -6.28
CA GLY A 461 -21.17 -6.75 -6.55
C GLY A 461 -22.68 -6.58 -6.61
N ASN A 462 -23.09 -5.33 -6.49
CA ASN A 462 -24.46 -4.83 -6.63
C ASN A 462 -24.43 -3.61 -7.54
N PHE A 463 -24.67 -3.81 -8.83
CA PHE A 463 -24.63 -2.75 -9.84
C PHE A 463 -26.02 -2.32 -10.27
N LYS A 464 -26.14 -1.08 -10.76
CA LYS A 464 -27.38 -0.55 -11.31
C LYS A 464 -27.72 -1.21 -12.63
N TYR A 465 -26.72 -1.42 -13.50
CA TYR A 465 -26.89 -2.03 -14.80
C TYR A 465 -26.17 -3.38 -14.91
N ALA A 466 -26.58 -4.17 -15.92
CA ALA A 466 -26.01 -5.48 -16.14
C ALA A 466 -24.50 -5.37 -16.48
N VAL A 467 -23.68 -6.09 -15.74
CA VAL A 467 -22.25 -6.18 -15.98
C VAL A 467 -22.00 -6.98 -17.27
N PRO A 468 -21.19 -6.50 -18.21
CA PRO A 468 -20.87 -7.27 -19.42
C PRO A 468 -20.18 -8.61 -19.07
N SER A 469 -20.51 -9.66 -19.81
CA SER A 469 -19.92 -10.98 -19.58
C SER A 469 -18.39 -10.95 -19.58
N GLY A 470 -17.77 -11.54 -18.57
CA GLY A 470 -16.33 -11.59 -18.37
C GLY A 470 -15.72 -10.38 -17.66
N PHE A 471 -16.50 -9.34 -17.38
CA PHE A 471 -16.05 -8.20 -16.56
C PHE A 471 -16.38 -8.42 -15.08
N LYS A 472 -15.54 -7.85 -14.21
CA LYS A 472 -15.56 -8.08 -12.76
C LYS A 472 -15.66 -6.78 -11.98
N ALA A 473 -16.25 -6.86 -10.80
CA ALA A 473 -16.24 -5.80 -9.79
C ALA A 473 -14.80 -5.53 -9.31
N LEU A 474 -14.47 -4.26 -9.04
CA LEU A 474 -13.13 -3.88 -8.57
C LEU A 474 -13.02 -4.05 -7.05
N CYS A 475 -12.65 -5.25 -6.63
CA CYS A 475 -12.53 -5.66 -5.22
C CYS A 475 -11.43 -6.71 -5.02
N SER A 476 -11.01 -6.92 -3.76
CA SER A 476 -9.91 -7.82 -3.43
C SER A 476 -10.16 -9.28 -3.86
N LYS A 477 -11.38 -9.81 -3.77
CA LYS A 477 -11.69 -11.18 -4.24
C LYS A 477 -11.41 -11.35 -5.74
N ASN A 478 -11.64 -10.32 -6.54
CA ASN A 478 -11.46 -10.35 -7.99
C ASN A 478 -10.05 -9.98 -8.45
N LEU A 479 -9.21 -9.35 -7.60
CA LEU A 479 -7.81 -9.11 -7.94
C LEU A 479 -7.08 -10.44 -8.19
N PRO A 480 -6.12 -10.49 -9.12
CA PRO A 480 -5.32 -11.69 -9.35
C PRO A 480 -4.56 -12.09 -8.08
N ASP A 481 -4.28 -13.38 -7.95
CA ASP A 481 -3.35 -13.84 -6.92
C ASP A 481 -1.92 -13.45 -7.34
N PRO A 482 -1.06 -13.09 -6.38
CA PRO A 482 0.33 -12.78 -6.70
C PRO A 482 1.08 -14.03 -7.17
N ASP A 483 2.00 -13.85 -8.11
CA ASP A 483 2.83 -14.93 -8.66
C ASP A 483 3.78 -15.52 -7.60
N VAL A 484 4.14 -14.75 -6.57
CA VAL A 484 5.07 -15.15 -5.52
C VAL A 484 4.59 -14.67 -4.15
N ILE A 485 4.91 -15.42 -3.10
CA ILE A 485 4.69 -15.03 -1.70
C ILE A 485 5.87 -14.17 -1.25
N PRO A 486 5.69 -12.87 -0.93
CA PRO A 486 6.81 -11.97 -0.64
C PRO A 486 7.77 -12.46 0.45
N SER A 487 7.23 -13.00 1.55
CA SER A 487 8.00 -13.50 2.70
C SER A 487 8.92 -14.68 2.39
N GLU A 488 8.73 -15.36 1.24
CA GLU A 488 9.61 -16.44 0.79
C GLU A 488 10.84 -15.94 0.01
N HIS A 489 10.82 -14.68 -0.45
CA HIS A 489 11.81 -14.14 -1.38
C HIS A 489 12.60 -12.95 -0.86
N PHE A 490 12.04 -12.19 0.10
CA PHE A 490 12.67 -11.03 0.73
C PHE A 490 12.35 -10.96 2.22
N ASN A 491 13.32 -10.58 3.05
CA ASN A 491 13.08 -10.22 4.45
C ASN A 491 14.13 -9.23 4.97
N THR A 492 13.70 -8.39 5.93
CA THR A 492 14.57 -7.53 6.74
C THR A 492 14.83 -8.18 8.09
N VAL A 493 16.08 -8.20 8.56
CA VAL A 493 16.48 -8.76 9.85
C VAL A 493 17.20 -7.70 10.69
N LEU A 494 16.81 -7.59 11.96
CA LEU A 494 17.48 -6.72 12.93
C LEU A 494 18.15 -7.56 14.01
N TRP A 495 19.36 -7.15 14.47
CA TRP A 495 20.02 -7.78 15.62
C TRP A 495 20.91 -6.82 16.37
N THR A 496 21.20 -7.17 17.65
CA THR A 496 22.24 -6.52 18.46
C THR A 496 23.52 -7.37 18.42
N GLY A 497 24.64 -6.77 18.09
CA GLY A 497 25.94 -7.44 18.02
C GLY A 497 26.42 -7.94 19.37
N ASN A 498 27.24 -9.01 19.37
CA ASN A 498 27.83 -9.62 20.56
C ASN A 498 29.34 -9.88 20.46
N ALA A 499 30.00 -9.38 19.42
CA ALA A 499 31.40 -9.52 19.10
C ALA A 499 31.90 -10.99 18.98
N SER A 500 31.00 -11.95 18.84
CA SER A 500 31.41 -13.34 18.65
C SER A 500 32.08 -13.53 17.27
N SER A 501 33.07 -14.41 17.21
CA SER A 501 33.85 -14.66 16.00
C SER A 501 33.10 -15.50 14.95
N ASN A 502 31.95 -16.05 15.28
CA ASN A 502 31.08 -16.80 14.39
C ASN A 502 29.64 -16.81 14.93
N ARG A 503 28.77 -15.97 14.37
CA ARG A 503 27.37 -15.87 14.77
C ARG A 503 26.45 -16.08 13.59
N ALA A 504 25.55 -17.05 13.70
CA ALA A 504 24.48 -17.26 12.73
C ALA A 504 23.36 -16.24 12.97
N ILE A 505 22.90 -15.61 11.88
CA ILE A 505 21.75 -14.74 11.82
C ILE A 505 20.72 -15.43 10.93
N SER A 506 19.57 -15.76 11.49
CA SER A 506 18.46 -16.34 10.72
C SER A 506 17.74 -15.24 9.93
N THR A 507 17.49 -15.51 8.66
CA THR A 507 16.80 -14.57 7.76
C THR A 507 15.29 -14.77 7.71
N GLY A 508 14.79 -15.92 8.19
CA GLY A 508 13.39 -16.32 8.02
C GLY A 508 13.08 -16.89 6.62
N LEU A 509 14.00 -16.74 5.65
CA LEU A 509 13.87 -17.33 4.31
C LEU A 509 14.31 -18.80 4.33
N SER A 510 13.74 -19.62 3.45
CA SER A 510 14.18 -21.01 3.28
C SER A 510 15.62 -21.12 2.73
N ASN A 511 16.05 -20.13 1.96
CA ASN A 511 17.40 -19.91 1.46
C ASN A 511 17.66 -18.42 1.30
N VAL A 512 18.88 -17.96 1.55
CA VAL A 512 19.31 -16.58 1.29
C VAL A 512 20.55 -16.59 0.40
N ASP A 513 20.57 -15.73 -0.61
CA ASP A 513 21.64 -15.67 -1.60
C ASP A 513 22.31 -14.29 -1.67
N MET A 514 21.63 -13.23 -1.30
CA MET A 514 22.17 -11.88 -1.20
C MET A 514 21.85 -11.29 0.17
N VAL A 515 22.85 -10.71 0.81
CA VAL A 515 22.73 -10.08 2.14
C VAL A 515 23.40 -8.71 2.08
N TRP A 516 22.64 -7.67 2.36
CA TRP A 516 23.10 -6.29 2.48
C TRP A 516 22.96 -5.83 3.93
N ILE A 517 24.11 -5.65 4.63
CA ILE A 517 24.18 -5.32 6.07
C ILE A 517 24.54 -3.85 6.26
N LYS A 518 23.93 -3.21 7.25
CA LYS A 518 24.26 -1.85 7.71
C LYS A 518 24.23 -1.77 9.24
N GLY A 519 25.30 -1.18 9.82
CA GLY A 519 25.28 -0.74 11.22
C GLY A 519 24.29 0.41 11.42
N ARG A 520 23.35 0.26 12.38
CA ARG A 520 22.34 1.27 12.69
C ARG A 520 22.87 2.30 13.71
N SER A 521 23.50 1.83 14.79
CA SER A 521 23.94 2.68 15.89
C SER A 521 25.29 3.37 15.68
N ASN A 522 26.01 3.03 14.64
CA ASN A 522 27.37 3.49 14.39
C ASN A 522 27.60 3.82 12.92
N ALA A 523 28.57 4.71 12.68
CA ALA A 523 29.02 5.08 11.33
C ALA A 523 29.96 4.01 10.77
N ASP A 524 29.39 2.88 10.36
CA ASP A 524 30.10 1.75 9.76
C ASP A 524 29.75 1.62 8.27
N ASP A 525 30.70 1.19 7.44
CA ASP A 525 30.45 0.90 6.02
C ASP A 525 29.38 -0.17 5.84
N HIS A 526 28.61 -0.04 4.76
CA HIS A 526 27.75 -1.13 4.30
C HIS A 526 28.56 -2.36 3.89
N ARG A 527 27.94 -3.55 4.04
CA ARG A 527 28.52 -4.82 3.63
C ARG A 527 27.52 -5.58 2.76
N LEU A 528 27.88 -5.82 1.50
CA LEU A 528 27.04 -6.56 0.54
C LEU A 528 27.77 -7.84 0.11
N GLY A 529 27.22 -8.99 0.47
CA GLY A 529 27.72 -10.32 0.12
C GLY A 529 26.67 -11.13 -0.63
N ASP A 530 27.13 -12.08 -1.48
CA ASP A 530 26.26 -13.01 -2.18
C ASP A 530 26.92 -14.37 -2.44
N THR A 531 26.09 -15.34 -2.83
CA THR A 531 26.50 -16.74 -3.06
C THR A 531 27.28 -16.95 -4.37
N VAL A 532 27.12 -16.07 -5.37
CA VAL A 532 27.77 -16.23 -6.71
C VAL A 532 29.24 -15.80 -6.67
N ARG A 533 29.58 -14.81 -5.85
CA ARG A 533 30.96 -14.34 -5.67
C ARG A 533 31.82 -15.24 -4.77
N GLY A 534 31.23 -16.24 -4.20
CA GLY A 534 31.91 -17.21 -3.32
C GLY A 534 31.37 -17.19 -1.90
N GLY A 535 30.90 -18.31 -1.45
CA GLY A 535 30.12 -18.44 -0.22
C GLY A 535 30.94 -18.73 1.06
N ASN A 536 32.28 -18.93 1.04
CA ASN A 536 33.00 -19.25 2.27
C ASN A 536 34.55 -19.18 2.10
N PRO A 537 35.24 -18.19 2.63
CA PRO A 537 34.75 -16.94 3.18
C PRO A 537 34.10 -16.03 2.10
N THR A 538 33.06 -15.33 2.45
CA THR A 538 32.29 -14.51 1.50
C THR A 538 33.09 -13.26 1.09
N GLU A 539 33.28 -13.07 -0.20
CA GLU A 539 33.71 -11.79 -0.75
C GLU A 539 32.62 -10.77 -0.55
N HIS A 540 32.92 -9.58 -0.06
CA HIS A 540 31.96 -8.54 0.14
C HIS A 540 32.39 -7.21 -0.49
N LEU A 541 31.38 -6.39 -0.83
CA LEU A 541 31.51 -5.04 -1.36
C LEU A 541 30.94 -4.04 -0.35
N LYS A 542 31.34 -2.79 -0.49
CA LYS A 542 30.78 -1.66 0.22
C LYS A 542 29.90 -0.87 -0.77
N THR A 543 28.64 -0.63 -0.44
CA THR A 543 27.77 0.14 -1.35
C THR A 543 28.03 1.64 -1.27
N ASN A 544 28.55 2.10 -0.16
CA ASN A 544 28.90 3.50 0.11
C ASN A 544 30.34 3.90 -0.35
N ASP A 545 31.07 3.00 -1.00
CA ASP A 545 32.47 3.21 -1.35
C ASP A 545 32.77 2.65 -2.75
N SER A 546 33.72 3.25 -3.44
CA SER A 546 34.22 2.78 -4.73
C SER A 546 35.20 1.62 -4.64
N SER A 547 35.71 1.24 -3.47
CA SER A 547 36.72 0.21 -3.27
C SER A 547 36.40 -1.10 -4.01
N SER A 548 37.43 -1.80 -4.41
CA SER A 548 37.36 -3.17 -4.95
C SER A 548 36.80 -4.13 -3.87
N ALA A 549 36.44 -5.32 -4.30
CA ALA A 549 35.95 -6.36 -3.40
C ALA A 549 36.98 -6.75 -2.33
N VAL A 550 36.51 -6.96 -1.11
CA VAL A 550 37.36 -7.36 0.04
C VAL A 550 37.16 -8.83 0.30
N THR A 551 38.27 -9.57 0.32
CA THR A 551 38.29 -11.05 0.51
C THR A 551 38.51 -11.46 1.97
N ASN A 552 38.45 -10.56 2.95
CA ASN A 552 38.66 -10.83 4.39
C ASN A 552 37.39 -11.35 5.10
N GLY A 553 36.68 -12.27 4.47
CA GLY A 553 35.38 -12.77 4.98
C GLY A 553 35.43 -13.47 6.35
N THR A 554 36.60 -13.74 6.92
CA THR A 554 36.71 -14.43 8.22
C THR A 554 36.24 -13.60 9.42
N THR A 555 36.18 -12.27 9.30
CA THR A 555 35.78 -11.37 10.38
C THR A 555 34.49 -10.60 10.08
N VAL A 556 34.03 -10.56 8.83
CA VAL A 556 32.86 -9.84 8.36
C VAL A 556 31.70 -10.82 8.04
N ILE A 557 31.37 -11.05 6.76
CA ILE A 557 30.39 -12.07 6.38
C ILE A 557 31.18 -13.36 6.13
N LYS A 558 30.99 -14.34 7.01
CA LYS A 558 31.78 -15.59 6.98
C LYS A 558 31.21 -16.61 5.99
N SER A 559 29.87 -16.68 5.93
CA SER A 559 29.19 -17.60 5.01
C SER A 559 27.75 -17.14 4.80
N ILE A 560 27.22 -17.51 3.66
CA ILE A 560 25.79 -17.40 3.32
C ILE A 560 25.37 -18.79 2.87
N SER A 561 24.45 -19.44 3.61
CA SER A 561 23.96 -20.77 3.24
C SER A 561 22.63 -21.11 3.92
N GLY A 562 21.74 -21.78 3.19
CA GLY A 562 20.40 -22.08 3.66
C GLY A 562 19.68 -20.78 4.06
N GLY A 563 18.86 -20.82 5.07
CA GLY A 563 18.14 -19.66 5.59
C GLY A 563 18.95 -18.72 6.51
N ASN A 564 20.28 -18.84 6.54
CA ASN A 564 21.13 -18.09 7.46
C ASN A 564 22.33 -17.44 6.75
N PHE A 565 22.86 -16.39 7.35
CA PHE A 565 24.23 -15.93 7.11
C PHE A 565 25.00 -15.88 8.43
N ASN A 566 26.31 -16.11 8.37
CA ASN A 566 27.19 -16.04 9.54
C ASN A 566 28.03 -14.77 9.48
N VAL A 567 28.10 -14.06 10.60
CA VAL A 567 28.97 -12.88 10.78
C VAL A 567 30.11 -13.19 11.75
N GLY A 568 31.26 -12.54 11.53
CA GLY A 568 32.40 -12.59 12.41
C GLY A 568 32.34 -11.51 13.50
N SER A 569 33.51 -11.16 14.06
CA SER A 569 33.62 -10.17 15.15
C SER A 569 33.82 -8.72 14.67
N ASP A 570 33.82 -8.46 13.36
CA ASP A 570 34.01 -7.11 12.83
C ASP A 570 32.95 -6.14 13.31
N GLY A 571 33.36 -4.92 13.69
CA GLY A 571 32.49 -3.87 14.21
C GLY A 571 31.36 -3.44 13.24
N SER A 572 31.58 -3.59 11.93
CA SER A 572 30.59 -3.23 10.90
C SER A 572 29.44 -4.22 10.79
N VAL A 573 29.53 -5.42 11.39
CA VAL A 573 28.50 -6.47 11.32
C VAL A 573 28.10 -7.08 12.65
N ASN A 574 28.98 -7.08 13.68
CA ASN A 574 28.71 -7.77 14.97
C ASN A 574 29.46 -7.18 16.18
N GLY A 575 29.79 -5.89 16.19
CA GLY A 575 30.37 -5.22 17.34
C GLY A 575 29.47 -5.31 18.57
N SER A 576 30.06 -5.48 19.76
CA SER A 576 29.30 -5.65 21.01
C SER A 576 28.35 -4.48 21.26
N SER A 577 27.09 -4.76 21.58
CA SER A 577 26.03 -3.80 21.90
C SER A 577 25.66 -2.84 20.75
N ARG A 578 26.24 -3.00 19.55
CA ARG A 578 25.83 -2.24 18.36
C ARG A 578 24.60 -2.88 17.72
N THR A 579 23.74 -2.08 17.07
CA THR A 579 22.55 -2.56 16.37
C THR A 579 22.76 -2.55 14.86
N TYR A 580 22.16 -3.53 14.20
CA TYR A 580 22.31 -3.78 12.75
C TYR A 580 20.98 -4.06 12.09
N ALA A 581 20.93 -3.78 10.79
CA ALA A 581 19.89 -4.25 9.86
C ALA A 581 20.55 -5.04 8.73
N ALA A 582 19.87 -6.07 8.23
CA ALA A 582 20.21 -6.73 6.98
C ALA A 582 18.97 -6.89 6.11
N TRP A 583 19.11 -6.59 4.84
CA TRP A 583 18.13 -6.85 3.79
C TRP A 583 18.59 -8.09 3.03
N CYS A 584 17.69 -9.07 2.92
CA CYS A 584 18.02 -10.44 2.50
C CYS A 584 17.13 -10.86 1.33
N TRP A 585 17.76 -11.36 0.24
CA TRP A 585 17.05 -11.84 -0.95
C TRP A 585 17.40 -13.28 -1.26
N LYS A 586 16.40 -14.04 -1.76
CA LYS A 586 16.56 -15.43 -2.21
C LYS A 586 16.65 -15.48 -3.73
N MET A 587 17.75 -15.96 -4.27
CA MET A 587 17.95 -16.28 -5.68
C MET A 587 17.96 -17.81 -5.90
N ASN A 588 18.99 -18.35 -6.55
CA ASN A 588 19.09 -19.77 -6.89
C ASN A 588 20.52 -20.33 -6.63
N GLY A 589 21.06 -20.05 -5.44
CA GLY A 589 22.36 -20.59 -4.97
C GLY A 589 23.56 -20.01 -5.71
N SER A 590 24.61 -20.81 -5.89
CA SER A 590 25.92 -20.39 -6.43
C SER A 590 25.92 -20.01 -7.91
N GLY A 591 24.77 -20.19 -8.57
CA GLY A 591 24.63 -19.87 -9.99
C GLY A 591 25.12 -20.92 -10.97
N SER A 592 24.80 -20.68 -12.23
CA SER A 592 25.14 -21.51 -13.37
C SER A 592 25.63 -20.66 -14.55
N SER A 593 26.36 -21.26 -15.47
CA SER A 593 26.87 -20.59 -16.68
C SER A 593 25.72 -20.15 -17.58
N ASN A 594 25.80 -18.92 -18.08
CA ASN A 594 24.86 -18.33 -19.02
C ASN A 594 25.61 -17.75 -20.22
N SER A 595 25.26 -18.21 -21.42
CA SER A 595 25.90 -17.83 -22.70
C SER A 595 24.98 -17.01 -23.60
N ASN A 596 23.89 -16.42 -23.08
CA ASN A 596 22.96 -15.61 -23.88
C ASN A 596 23.58 -14.31 -24.40
N GLY A 597 24.55 -13.75 -23.67
CA GLY A 597 25.30 -12.56 -24.10
C GLY A 597 26.56 -12.86 -24.92
N SER A 598 27.18 -11.82 -25.48
CA SER A 598 28.51 -11.92 -26.09
C SER A 598 29.59 -12.26 -25.06
N THR A 599 29.34 -11.96 -23.79
CA THR A 599 30.16 -12.32 -22.64
C THR A 599 29.47 -13.40 -21.83
N THR A 600 30.11 -14.55 -21.64
CA THR A 600 29.61 -15.62 -20.76
C THR A 600 29.59 -15.11 -19.31
N SER A 601 28.48 -15.34 -18.62
CA SER A 601 28.26 -14.96 -17.21
C SER A 601 27.97 -16.18 -16.33
N THR A 602 28.11 -16.03 -15.01
CA THR A 602 27.58 -16.97 -14.02
C THR A 602 26.40 -16.30 -13.36
N VAL A 603 25.21 -16.94 -13.38
CA VAL A 603 23.95 -16.35 -12.97
C VAL A 603 23.25 -17.19 -11.91
N SER A 604 22.85 -16.57 -10.81
CA SER A 604 21.88 -17.08 -9.85
C SER A 604 20.61 -16.27 -9.99
N ALA A 605 19.57 -16.84 -10.59
CA ALA A 605 18.33 -16.16 -10.89
C ALA A 605 17.14 -16.81 -10.21
N ASN A 606 16.29 -15.99 -9.60
CA ASN A 606 14.93 -16.30 -9.21
C ASN A 606 14.00 -15.57 -10.19
N ALA A 607 13.72 -16.23 -11.32
CA ALA A 607 12.97 -15.61 -12.42
C ALA A 607 11.52 -15.29 -12.05
N ALA A 608 10.90 -16.09 -11.17
CA ALA A 608 9.55 -15.83 -10.66
C ALA A 608 9.50 -14.56 -9.82
N ALA A 609 10.49 -14.36 -8.93
CA ALA A 609 10.61 -13.16 -8.10
C ALA A 609 11.29 -11.98 -8.84
N GLY A 610 11.66 -12.16 -10.10
CA GLY A 610 12.22 -11.09 -10.94
C GLY A 610 13.57 -10.56 -10.49
N GLN A 611 14.45 -11.41 -9.93
CA GLN A 611 15.72 -10.98 -9.34
C GLN A 611 16.87 -11.93 -9.66
N SER A 612 18.06 -11.40 -9.96
CA SER A 612 19.25 -12.21 -10.23
C SER A 612 20.56 -11.55 -9.80
N ILE A 613 21.55 -12.39 -9.50
CA ILE A 613 22.95 -12.04 -9.28
C ILE A 613 23.74 -12.57 -10.49
N VAL A 614 24.53 -11.72 -11.10
CA VAL A 614 25.28 -12.02 -12.33
C VAL A 614 26.75 -11.67 -12.11
N THR A 615 27.67 -12.61 -12.35
CA THR A 615 29.11 -12.30 -12.41
C THR A 615 29.63 -12.54 -13.81
N TYR A 616 30.57 -11.69 -14.26
CA TYR A 616 31.18 -11.78 -15.57
C TYR A 616 32.60 -11.19 -15.59
N SER A 617 33.39 -11.54 -16.61
CA SER A 617 34.65 -10.90 -16.91
C SER A 617 34.47 -9.88 -17.99
N GLY A 618 35.04 -8.69 -17.82
CA GLY A 618 34.98 -7.64 -18.82
C GLY A 618 35.73 -8.01 -20.10
N ALA A 619 35.29 -7.42 -21.20
CA ALA A 619 35.88 -7.62 -22.54
C ALA A 619 36.26 -6.27 -23.16
N SER A 620 36.94 -6.30 -24.29
CA SER A 620 37.23 -5.05 -25.06
C SER A 620 36.04 -4.62 -25.86
N GLY A 621 35.70 -3.32 -25.79
CA GLY A 621 34.61 -2.72 -26.56
C GLY A 621 33.22 -3.03 -26.01
N ASN A 622 32.18 -2.80 -26.80
CA ASN A 622 30.80 -3.03 -26.38
C ASN A 622 30.47 -4.53 -26.30
N GLY A 623 29.62 -4.89 -25.37
CA GLY A 623 29.21 -6.30 -25.17
C GLY A 623 27.81 -6.43 -24.58
N THR A 624 27.38 -7.68 -24.47
CA THR A 624 26.11 -8.03 -23.80
C THR A 624 26.35 -9.14 -22.78
N VAL A 625 25.59 -9.12 -21.68
CA VAL A 625 25.72 -10.06 -20.55
C VAL A 625 24.38 -10.68 -20.25
N GLY A 626 24.31 -12.01 -20.19
CA GLY A 626 23.09 -12.74 -19.85
C GLY A 626 22.73 -12.57 -18.37
N HIS A 627 21.45 -12.23 -18.07
CA HIS A 627 20.98 -11.99 -16.68
C HIS A 627 20.08 -13.10 -16.12
N GLY A 628 19.60 -14.04 -16.94
CA GLY A 628 18.83 -15.22 -16.52
C GLY A 628 17.39 -14.96 -16.07
N LEU A 629 16.86 -13.73 -16.19
CA LEU A 629 15.47 -13.39 -15.92
C LEU A 629 14.60 -13.71 -17.15
N SER A 630 13.27 -13.82 -16.93
CA SER A 630 12.28 -14.09 -18.00
C SER A 630 11.80 -12.82 -18.72
N LYS A 631 12.07 -11.64 -18.12
CA LYS A 631 11.71 -10.31 -18.65
C LYS A 631 12.92 -9.39 -18.62
N ALA A 632 12.89 -8.32 -19.40
CA ALA A 632 13.90 -7.27 -19.33
C ALA A 632 13.95 -6.67 -17.92
N PRO A 633 15.14 -6.56 -17.29
CA PRO A 633 15.24 -5.91 -15.97
C PRO A 633 14.89 -4.42 -16.07
N ASN A 634 14.09 -3.95 -15.11
CA ASN A 634 13.81 -2.52 -14.91
C ASN A 634 14.96 -1.81 -14.21
N LEU A 635 15.85 -2.57 -13.54
CA LEU A 635 16.98 -2.07 -12.77
C LEU A 635 18.18 -2.99 -12.95
N VAL A 636 19.34 -2.40 -13.26
CA VAL A 636 20.65 -3.10 -13.28
C VAL A 636 21.64 -2.30 -12.45
N ILE A 637 22.25 -2.93 -11.44
CA ILE A 637 23.28 -2.31 -10.59
C ILE A 637 24.58 -3.06 -10.82
N VAL A 638 25.61 -2.41 -11.33
CA VAL A 638 26.92 -3.02 -11.65
C VAL A 638 28.03 -2.47 -10.77
N LYS A 639 28.93 -3.36 -10.35
CA LYS A 639 30.18 -3.00 -9.64
C LYS A 639 31.35 -3.80 -10.15
N SER A 640 32.47 -3.12 -10.44
CA SER A 640 33.76 -3.75 -10.61
C SER A 640 34.23 -4.38 -9.29
N ARG A 641 34.59 -5.68 -9.32
CA ARG A 641 35.19 -6.43 -8.19
C ARG A 641 36.69 -6.21 -8.08
N ALA A 642 37.32 -5.97 -9.20
CA ALA A 642 38.76 -5.92 -9.33
C ALA A 642 39.37 -4.53 -9.11
N ASN A 643 38.57 -3.48 -9.34
CA ASN A 643 39.07 -2.10 -9.33
C ASN A 643 38.15 -1.16 -8.50
N ALA A 644 38.73 -0.04 -8.08
CA ALA A 644 38.06 0.99 -7.29
C ALA A 644 37.22 1.92 -8.21
N ASP A 645 36.25 1.35 -8.93
CA ASP A 645 35.29 2.07 -9.77
C ASP A 645 33.97 2.38 -9.03
N GLN A 646 33.29 3.42 -9.46
CA GLN A 646 31.97 3.79 -8.93
C GLN A 646 30.93 2.71 -9.30
N TRP A 647 29.92 2.53 -8.44
CA TRP A 647 28.74 1.74 -8.76
C TRP A 647 27.92 2.41 -9.87
N ARG A 648 27.50 1.64 -10.86
CA ARG A 648 26.62 2.10 -11.94
C ARG A 648 25.23 1.55 -11.76
N VAL A 649 24.22 2.42 -11.82
CA VAL A 649 22.81 2.05 -11.73
C VAL A 649 22.12 2.50 -13.02
N GLY A 650 21.57 1.54 -13.78
CA GLY A 650 20.73 1.76 -14.96
C GLY A 650 19.29 1.37 -14.68
N SER A 651 18.35 2.15 -15.20
CA SER A 651 16.90 1.86 -15.08
C SER A 651 16.12 2.46 -16.24
N ILE A 652 14.84 2.05 -16.38
CA ILE A 652 13.92 2.65 -17.36
C ILE A 652 12.85 3.41 -16.58
N GLN A 653 12.94 4.75 -16.61
CA GLN A 653 12.03 5.67 -15.93
C GLN A 653 11.69 6.86 -16.83
N ASN A 654 10.44 7.32 -16.78
CA ASN A 654 10.04 8.54 -17.48
C ASN A 654 8.99 9.29 -16.66
N ILE A 655 9.38 10.38 -16.03
CA ILE A 655 8.50 11.16 -15.17
C ILE A 655 8.79 12.65 -15.28
N ALA A 656 7.78 13.49 -15.50
CA ALA A 656 7.84 14.95 -15.48
C ALA A 656 8.98 15.54 -16.36
N GLY A 657 9.23 14.94 -17.53
CA GLY A 657 10.27 15.38 -18.45
C GLY A 657 11.68 14.89 -18.14
N THR A 658 11.85 14.09 -17.08
CA THR A 658 13.11 13.38 -16.77
C THR A 658 13.01 11.96 -17.29
N THR A 659 13.92 11.57 -18.16
CA THR A 659 14.05 10.21 -18.69
C THR A 659 15.34 9.58 -18.19
N MET A 660 15.28 8.30 -17.83
CA MET A 660 16.39 7.42 -17.55
C MET A 660 16.13 6.13 -18.33
N ASP A 661 16.94 5.79 -19.32
CA ASP A 661 16.63 4.70 -20.28
C ASP A 661 17.85 3.89 -20.75
N PHE A 662 18.90 3.84 -19.94
CA PHE A 662 20.20 3.24 -20.27
C PHE A 662 21.06 4.05 -21.28
N THR A 663 20.68 5.29 -21.60
CA THR A 663 21.62 6.29 -22.10
C THR A 663 22.32 6.98 -20.93
N ASP A 664 21.69 6.92 -19.76
CA ASP A 664 22.10 7.53 -18.50
C ASP A 664 22.43 6.50 -17.42
N TYR A 665 23.10 6.95 -16.37
CA TYR A 665 23.25 6.19 -15.13
C TYR A 665 23.19 7.08 -13.87
N LEU A 666 22.86 6.46 -12.74
CA LEU A 666 23.11 6.98 -11.40
C LEU A 666 24.29 6.26 -10.75
N LYS A 667 24.90 6.86 -9.73
CA LYS A 667 25.92 6.22 -8.89
C LYS A 667 25.32 5.84 -7.54
N LEU A 668 25.34 4.55 -7.18
CA LEU A 668 24.80 4.10 -5.89
C LEU A 668 25.59 4.66 -4.70
N ASN A 669 26.88 4.88 -4.86
CA ASN A 669 27.78 5.37 -3.83
C ASN A 669 28.05 6.88 -3.92
N ALA A 670 27.12 7.66 -4.48
CA ALA A 670 27.26 9.11 -4.59
C ALA A 670 25.92 9.83 -4.64
N THR A 671 25.93 11.12 -4.29
CA THR A 671 24.75 11.98 -4.27
C THR A 671 24.49 12.70 -5.61
N THR A 672 25.28 12.39 -6.67
CA THR A 672 25.12 12.99 -7.99
C THR A 672 23.80 12.60 -8.64
N ASP A 673 23.29 13.47 -9.51
CA ASP A 673 22.15 13.24 -10.40
C ASP A 673 22.50 12.36 -11.61
N LEU A 674 21.54 12.20 -12.54
CA LEU A 674 21.73 11.45 -13.78
C LEU A 674 22.96 11.96 -14.55
N THR A 675 23.72 11.05 -15.08
CA THR A 675 24.87 11.30 -15.94
C THR A 675 24.63 10.60 -17.27
N ASP A 676 24.56 11.37 -18.35
CA ASP A 676 24.50 10.90 -19.74
C ASP A 676 25.90 10.43 -20.19
N GLU A 677 26.05 9.15 -20.52
CA GLU A 677 27.33 8.56 -20.86
C GLU A 677 27.16 7.27 -21.69
N SER A 678 27.34 7.37 -22.99
CA SER A 678 27.17 6.26 -23.94
C SER A 678 28.09 5.05 -23.68
N THR A 679 29.22 5.27 -23.02
CA THR A 679 30.21 4.19 -22.77
C THR A 679 29.83 3.26 -21.63
N THR A 680 28.84 3.58 -20.80
CA THR A 680 28.42 2.74 -19.68
C THR A 680 27.53 1.59 -20.13
N TRP A 681 26.43 1.86 -20.84
CA TRP A 681 25.41 0.89 -21.26
C TRP A 681 25.32 0.72 -22.79
N ASN A 682 26.25 1.35 -23.56
CA ASN A 682 26.19 1.41 -25.02
C ASN A 682 24.85 1.95 -25.55
N ASP A 683 24.24 2.92 -24.84
CA ASP A 683 22.92 3.53 -25.14
C ASP A 683 21.86 2.47 -25.50
N THR A 684 21.89 1.33 -24.84
CA THR A 684 21.05 0.19 -25.19
C THR A 684 20.35 -0.38 -23.96
N ALA A 685 19.02 -0.28 -23.96
CA ALA A 685 18.17 -0.86 -22.92
C ALA A 685 18.29 -2.39 -22.86
N PRO A 686 18.10 -3.02 -21.70
CA PRO A 686 18.08 -4.46 -21.55
C PRO A 686 16.95 -5.11 -22.37
N THR A 687 17.20 -6.34 -22.79
CA THR A 687 16.20 -7.22 -23.39
C THR A 687 15.73 -8.26 -22.36
N SER A 688 14.87 -9.19 -22.75
CA SER A 688 14.44 -10.31 -21.88
C SER A 688 15.55 -11.31 -21.56
N THR A 689 16.72 -11.22 -22.18
CA THR A 689 17.82 -12.19 -22.02
C THR A 689 19.16 -11.58 -21.62
N VAL A 690 19.43 -10.33 -22.02
CA VAL A 690 20.72 -9.66 -21.80
C VAL A 690 20.56 -8.21 -21.42
N PHE A 691 21.55 -7.67 -20.72
CA PHE A 691 21.82 -6.24 -20.63
C PHE A 691 23.09 -5.89 -21.39
N SER A 692 23.18 -4.64 -21.85
CA SER A 692 24.34 -4.15 -22.63
C SER A 692 25.34 -3.48 -21.70
N VAL A 693 26.63 -3.58 -22.06
CA VAL A 693 27.73 -2.88 -21.44
C VAL A 693 28.59 -2.23 -22.52
N GLY A 694 29.02 -1.01 -22.28
CA GLY A 694 29.90 -0.26 -23.20
C GLY A 694 31.38 -0.47 -22.88
N SER A 695 32.19 0.55 -23.08
CA SER A 695 33.66 0.52 -22.85
C SER A 695 34.05 1.19 -21.51
N ASP A 696 33.13 1.63 -20.67
CA ASP A 696 33.41 2.19 -19.34
C ASP A 696 34.07 1.15 -18.43
N SER A 697 35.19 1.52 -17.79
CA SER A 697 35.91 0.63 -16.85
C SER A 697 35.05 0.18 -15.65
N ALA A 698 34.04 0.93 -15.28
CA ALA A 698 33.11 0.57 -14.22
C ALA A 698 32.16 -0.57 -14.58
N THR A 699 31.96 -0.85 -15.89
CA THR A 699 31.04 -1.90 -16.37
C THR A 699 31.75 -2.96 -17.24
N ASN A 700 32.81 -2.63 -17.99
CA ASN A 700 33.36 -3.56 -18.98
C ASN A 700 34.83 -3.22 -19.39
N HIS A 701 35.80 -3.62 -18.58
CA HIS A 701 37.20 -3.48 -18.89
C HIS A 701 37.89 -4.86 -18.98
N PRO A 702 38.70 -5.11 -20.03
CA PRO A 702 39.44 -6.37 -20.14
C PRO A 702 40.34 -6.60 -18.91
N GLY A 703 40.26 -7.79 -18.32
CA GLY A 703 41.03 -8.15 -17.13
C GLY A 703 40.36 -7.81 -15.79
N TYR A 704 39.22 -7.13 -15.80
CA TYR A 704 38.43 -6.91 -14.59
C TYR A 704 37.25 -7.88 -14.50
N THR A 705 36.82 -8.14 -13.28
CA THR A 705 35.64 -8.95 -13.00
C THR A 705 34.54 -8.06 -12.36
N TYR A 706 33.29 -8.39 -12.64
CA TYR A 706 32.15 -7.60 -12.27
C TYR A 706 31.07 -8.44 -11.55
N VAL A 707 30.25 -7.78 -10.79
CA VAL A 707 28.96 -8.30 -10.36
C VAL A 707 27.86 -7.33 -10.80
N ALA A 708 26.74 -7.88 -11.27
CA ALA A 708 25.52 -7.15 -11.55
C ALA A 708 24.36 -7.74 -10.74
N TYR A 709 23.50 -6.86 -10.21
CA TYR A 709 22.23 -7.20 -9.58
C TYR A 709 21.13 -6.69 -10.48
N CYS A 710 20.30 -7.61 -10.99
CA CYS A 710 19.25 -7.30 -11.96
C CYS A 710 17.88 -7.57 -11.36
N PHE A 711 16.96 -6.61 -11.54
CA PHE A 711 15.59 -6.71 -11.01
C PHE A 711 14.57 -6.26 -12.05
N HIS A 712 13.44 -6.96 -12.14
CA HIS A 712 12.23 -6.44 -12.77
C HIS A 712 11.07 -6.44 -11.78
N SER A 713 10.10 -5.55 -12.00
CA SER A 713 8.88 -5.47 -11.19
C SER A 713 8.05 -6.75 -11.30
N VAL A 714 7.54 -7.23 -10.15
CA VAL A 714 6.63 -8.37 -10.04
C VAL A 714 5.42 -7.95 -9.22
N GLU A 715 4.23 -8.12 -9.78
CA GLU A 715 2.98 -7.70 -9.17
C GLU A 715 2.80 -8.32 -7.77
N GLY A 716 2.43 -7.49 -6.80
CA GLY A 716 2.28 -7.90 -5.40
C GLY A 716 3.58 -8.19 -4.64
N TYR A 717 4.76 -8.11 -5.28
CA TYR A 717 6.04 -8.43 -4.64
C TYR A 717 7.09 -7.32 -4.74
N SER A 718 7.35 -6.80 -5.93
CA SER A 718 8.39 -5.77 -6.12
C SER A 718 8.00 -4.74 -7.15
N LYS A 719 8.44 -3.50 -6.97
CA LYS A 719 8.21 -2.43 -7.94
C LYS A 719 9.43 -1.52 -8.05
N ILE A 720 9.86 -1.31 -9.29
CA ILE A 720 10.83 -0.30 -9.68
C ILE A 720 10.06 0.75 -10.46
N GLY A 721 10.03 1.98 -9.97
CA GLY A 721 9.21 3.03 -10.58
C GLY A 721 9.75 4.41 -10.27
N SER A 722 8.97 5.42 -10.66
CA SER A 722 9.33 6.83 -10.44
C SER A 722 8.11 7.63 -9.96
N TYR A 723 8.38 8.73 -9.25
CA TYR A 723 7.39 9.71 -8.86
C TYR A 723 7.96 11.12 -8.95
N TYR A 724 7.06 12.10 -8.97
CA TYR A 724 7.41 13.51 -8.87
C TYR A 724 7.03 14.03 -7.49
N GLY A 725 7.97 14.65 -6.79
CA GLY A 725 7.71 15.25 -5.48
C GLY A 725 6.89 16.53 -5.60
N ASN A 726 6.00 16.79 -4.65
CA ASN A 726 5.13 17.98 -4.67
C ASN A 726 5.60 19.11 -3.75
N GLY A 727 6.68 18.93 -3.00
CA GLY A 727 7.22 19.95 -2.09
C GLY A 727 6.34 20.24 -0.86
N SER A 728 5.34 19.41 -0.58
CA SER A 728 4.40 19.57 0.53
C SER A 728 4.60 18.51 1.62
N ALA A 729 4.25 18.82 2.87
CA ALA A 729 4.17 17.83 3.95
C ALA A 729 3.00 16.87 3.75
N ASP A 730 1.94 17.28 3.06
CA ASP A 730 0.97 16.39 2.45
C ASP A 730 1.49 15.98 1.06
N GLY A 731 2.49 15.08 1.08
CA GLY A 731 3.31 14.73 -0.06
C GLY A 731 2.63 13.79 -1.05
N THR A 732 3.37 13.43 -2.09
CA THR A 732 2.88 12.52 -3.13
C THR A 732 2.54 11.15 -2.52
N PHE A 733 1.38 10.58 -2.89
CA PHE A 733 1.05 9.18 -2.66
C PHE A 733 1.59 8.33 -3.83
N ILE A 734 2.25 7.23 -3.53
CA ILE A 734 2.83 6.33 -4.52
C ILE A 734 2.19 4.94 -4.37
N TYR A 735 1.42 4.54 -5.39
CA TYR A 735 0.80 3.23 -5.46
C TYR A 735 1.80 2.15 -5.88
N MET A 736 1.79 1.02 -5.19
CA MET A 736 2.66 -0.12 -5.48
C MET A 736 1.91 -1.42 -5.78
N GLY A 737 0.64 -1.53 -5.37
CA GLY A 737 -0.12 -2.78 -5.42
C GLY A 737 0.25 -3.75 -4.29
N PHE A 738 1.00 -3.27 -3.29
CA PHE A 738 1.39 -4.04 -2.11
C PHE A 738 1.74 -3.13 -0.92
N LYS A 739 1.73 -3.71 0.27
CA LYS A 739 2.24 -3.12 1.50
C LYS A 739 3.77 -3.25 1.52
N PRO A 740 4.54 -2.14 1.53
CA PRO A 740 5.99 -2.23 1.42
C PRO A 740 6.65 -2.73 2.70
N ALA A 741 7.65 -3.62 2.55
CA ALA A 741 8.60 -4.00 3.57
C ALA A 741 9.84 -3.10 3.55
N TRP A 742 10.33 -2.75 2.35
CA TRP A 742 11.57 -2.01 2.13
C TRP A 742 11.44 -1.09 0.91
N ILE A 743 12.02 0.10 1.03
CA ILE A 743 12.05 1.11 -0.03
C ILE A 743 13.45 1.72 -0.08
N MET A 744 13.99 1.88 -1.29
CA MET A 744 15.13 2.74 -1.59
C MET A 744 14.73 3.76 -2.64
N LEU A 745 15.08 5.03 -2.46
CA LEU A 745 14.71 6.10 -3.39
C LEU A 745 15.83 7.13 -3.57
N LYS A 746 15.81 7.80 -4.73
CA LYS A 746 16.82 8.79 -5.13
C LYS A 746 16.23 9.81 -6.08
N SER A 747 16.58 11.09 -5.92
CA SER A 747 16.31 12.08 -6.97
C SER A 747 17.16 11.81 -8.21
N MET A 748 16.54 11.88 -9.39
CA MET A 748 17.19 11.70 -10.67
C MET A 748 17.79 12.97 -11.25
N ASN A 749 17.24 14.14 -10.91
CA ASN A 749 17.58 15.43 -11.55
C ASN A 749 17.98 16.52 -10.54
N THR A 750 18.48 16.12 -9.37
CA THR A 750 19.04 17.04 -8.38
C THR A 750 20.32 16.45 -7.79
N SER A 751 21.42 17.17 -7.89
CA SER A 751 22.67 16.86 -7.18
C SER A 751 22.49 17.05 -5.66
N TYR A 752 23.31 16.36 -4.86
CA TYR A 752 23.26 16.33 -3.40
C TYR A 752 22.04 15.61 -2.80
N SER A 753 21.27 14.89 -3.58
CA SER A 753 20.24 13.99 -3.07
C SER A 753 20.83 12.62 -2.72
N SER A 754 20.55 12.14 -1.52
CA SER A 754 21.02 10.82 -1.05
C SER A 754 20.16 9.67 -1.58
N TRP A 755 20.72 8.45 -1.60
CA TRP A 755 19.97 7.20 -1.74
C TRP A 755 19.36 6.85 -0.38
N LEU A 756 18.16 7.31 -0.14
CA LEU A 756 17.44 7.03 1.10
C LEU A 756 16.99 5.56 1.13
N VAL A 757 17.28 4.87 2.23
CA VAL A 757 16.86 3.49 2.48
C VAL A 757 16.05 3.43 3.76
N THR A 758 14.91 2.77 3.68
CA THR A 758 14.01 2.59 4.83
C THR A 758 13.26 1.27 4.74
N ASP A 759 12.79 0.77 5.88
CA ASP A 759 12.00 -0.47 5.94
C ASP A 759 10.99 -0.47 7.11
N ASN A 760 10.06 -1.44 7.09
CA ASN A 760 9.00 -1.57 8.08
C ASN A 760 9.47 -2.02 9.46
N LYS A 761 10.69 -2.55 9.59
CA LYS A 761 11.29 -2.95 10.88
C LYS A 761 12.02 -1.77 11.54
N LEU A 762 12.64 -0.90 10.73
CA LEU A 762 13.20 0.38 11.19
C LEU A 762 12.08 1.37 11.55
N ASN A 763 10.99 1.33 10.81
CA ASN A 763 9.82 2.19 10.98
C ASN A 763 8.55 1.35 11.20
N PRO A 764 8.37 0.78 12.39
CA PRO A 764 7.18 -0.02 12.68
C PRO A 764 5.91 0.82 12.83
N THR A 765 6.04 2.15 12.89
CA THR A 765 4.96 3.10 13.14
C THR A 765 4.86 4.16 12.04
N ASN A 766 3.64 4.51 11.62
CA ASN A 766 3.35 5.67 10.76
C ASN A 766 3.13 6.90 11.66
N ASP A 767 4.18 7.43 12.24
CA ASP A 767 4.10 8.55 13.21
C ASP A 767 4.45 9.92 12.61
N GLY A 768 4.69 9.96 11.30
CA GLY A 768 5.12 11.18 10.59
C GLY A 768 6.61 11.48 10.72
N ALA A 769 7.35 10.61 11.41
CA ALA A 769 8.81 10.68 11.52
C ALA A 769 9.41 9.38 10.99
N GLY A 770 10.44 9.46 10.17
CA GLY A 770 11.09 8.29 9.59
C GLY A 770 12.49 8.08 10.14
N THR A 771 12.85 6.84 10.40
CA THR A 771 14.24 6.42 10.62
C THR A 771 14.82 5.98 9.28
N ASN A 772 15.92 6.58 8.88
CA ASN A 772 16.49 6.38 7.56
C ASN A 772 17.96 6.04 7.62
N LEU A 773 18.40 5.30 6.61
CA LEU A 773 19.78 5.00 6.26
C LEU A 773 20.06 5.50 4.84
N TRP A 774 21.31 5.60 4.45
CA TRP A 774 21.70 6.06 3.11
C TRP A 774 22.67 5.06 2.49
N ALA A 775 22.38 4.62 1.26
CA ALA A 775 23.19 3.59 0.60
C ALA A 775 24.62 4.04 0.27
N GLU A 776 24.80 5.34 0.04
CA GLU A 776 26.09 5.97 -0.29
C GLU A 776 26.88 6.47 0.92
N ASP A 777 26.31 6.39 2.14
CA ASP A 777 26.94 6.97 3.33
C ASP A 777 27.10 5.94 4.46
N SER A 778 28.19 6.02 5.18
CA SER A 778 28.49 5.19 6.35
C SER A 778 27.78 5.65 7.63
N SER A 779 27.15 6.80 7.67
CA SER A 779 26.51 7.38 8.87
C SER A 779 25.56 6.39 9.55
N ALA A 780 25.43 6.53 10.88
CA ALA A 780 24.44 5.81 11.67
C ALA A 780 23.02 6.20 11.23
N GLU A 781 22.02 5.40 11.61
CA GLU A 781 20.61 5.73 11.33
C GLU A 781 20.24 7.12 11.89
N ASN A 782 19.44 7.86 11.14
CA ASN A 782 18.93 9.15 11.56
C ASN A 782 17.43 9.04 11.86
N PRO A 783 17.01 9.01 13.10
CA PRO A 783 15.61 9.06 13.48
C PRO A 783 15.04 10.45 13.23
N ASN A 784 13.75 10.52 12.92
CA ASN A 784 12.98 11.77 12.74
C ASN A 784 13.47 12.68 11.60
N SER A 785 14.11 12.12 10.56
CA SER A 785 14.66 12.94 9.48
C SER A 785 13.68 13.19 8.34
N TYR A 786 12.88 12.20 7.97
CA TYR A 786 11.96 12.28 6.83
C TYR A 786 10.69 11.49 7.10
N GLY A 787 9.52 12.15 6.99
CA GLY A 787 8.23 11.52 7.23
C GLY A 787 7.67 10.81 6.00
N TYR A 788 7.14 9.62 6.21
CA TYR A 788 6.33 8.87 5.24
C TYR A 788 5.43 7.89 5.98
N ASP A 789 4.31 7.52 5.36
CA ASP A 789 3.43 6.46 5.82
C ASP A 789 3.58 5.27 4.87
N PHE A 790 3.82 4.07 5.41
CA PHE A 790 3.63 2.82 4.70
C PHE A 790 2.15 2.44 4.79
N LEU A 791 1.54 2.11 3.67
CA LEU A 791 0.12 1.81 3.54
C LEU A 791 -0.07 0.44 2.89
N SER A 792 -1.27 -0.12 2.97
CA SER A 792 -1.59 -1.43 2.41
C SER A 792 -1.34 -1.55 0.91
N ASN A 793 -1.41 -0.43 0.17
CA ASN A 793 -1.29 -0.38 -1.29
C ASN A 793 -0.10 0.46 -1.80
N GLY A 794 0.78 0.94 -0.91
CA GLY A 794 1.91 1.77 -1.29
C GLY A 794 2.46 2.60 -0.13
N PHE A 795 2.94 3.81 -0.43
CA PHE A 795 3.40 4.75 0.61
C PHE A 795 3.03 6.19 0.28
N LYS A 796 2.92 7.02 1.31
CA LYS A 796 2.69 8.46 1.18
C LYS A 796 3.81 9.23 1.85
N LEU A 797 4.30 10.25 1.17
CA LEU A 797 5.32 11.14 1.68
C LEU A 797 4.71 12.15 2.67
N ARG A 798 5.45 12.44 3.76
CA ARG A 798 4.99 13.34 4.84
C ARG A 798 6.03 14.41 5.20
N ALA A 799 6.93 14.72 4.28
CA ALA A 799 7.97 15.72 4.48
C ALA A 799 8.23 16.52 3.20
N THR A 800 8.81 17.70 3.34
CA THR A 800 9.18 18.61 2.25
C THR A 800 10.65 18.47 1.81
N SER A 801 11.38 17.49 2.34
CA SER A 801 12.83 17.33 2.13
C SER A 801 13.23 17.16 0.67
N SER A 802 14.37 17.76 0.30
CA SER A 802 14.98 17.61 -1.04
C SER A 802 15.36 16.15 -1.36
N ASN A 803 15.62 15.32 -0.37
CA ASN A 803 15.95 13.90 -0.54
C ASN A 803 14.74 13.01 -0.77
N LEU A 804 13.50 13.51 -0.59
CA LEU A 804 12.30 12.71 -0.57
C LEU A 804 11.17 13.29 -1.43
N ASN A 805 10.90 14.61 -1.34
CA ASN A 805 9.65 15.18 -1.85
C ASN A 805 9.77 16.62 -2.36
N SER A 806 10.96 17.09 -2.71
CA SER A 806 11.08 18.35 -3.46
C SER A 806 10.48 18.20 -4.86
N THR A 807 10.20 19.33 -5.54
CA THR A 807 9.62 19.36 -6.89
C THR A 807 10.61 18.85 -7.95
N HIS A 808 11.02 17.60 -7.80
CA HIS A 808 11.96 16.87 -8.66
C HIS A 808 11.44 15.47 -8.98
N SER A 809 12.08 14.83 -9.94
CA SER A 809 11.80 13.44 -10.33
C SER A 809 12.63 12.47 -9.49
N PHE A 810 12.00 11.44 -8.96
CA PHE A 810 12.62 10.41 -8.12
C PHE A 810 12.42 9.03 -8.73
N ILE A 811 13.45 8.18 -8.63
CA ILE A 811 13.34 6.73 -8.79
C ILE A 811 13.14 6.09 -7.42
N TYR A 812 12.35 5.00 -7.38
CA TYR A 812 12.25 4.13 -6.21
C TYR A 812 12.36 2.66 -6.59
N ILE A 813 12.85 1.88 -5.64
CA ILE A 813 12.90 0.42 -5.65
C ILE A 813 12.24 -0.04 -4.37
N ALA A 814 11.26 -0.95 -4.47
CA ALA A 814 10.52 -1.43 -3.31
C ALA A 814 10.27 -2.94 -3.35
N PHE A 815 10.25 -3.55 -2.16
CA PHE A 815 9.87 -4.95 -1.95
C PHE A 815 8.75 -5.03 -0.93
N ALA A 816 7.82 -5.97 -1.15
CA ALA A 816 6.59 -6.12 -0.39
C ALA A 816 6.78 -6.80 0.97
N GLU A 817 5.99 -6.38 1.95
CA GLU A 817 5.63 -7.15 3.14
C GLU A 817 4.51 -8.13 2.79
N GLN A 818 3.47 -7.63 2.14
CA GLN A 818 2.26 -8.37 1.75
C GLN A 818 1.70 -7.77 0.46
N PRO A 819 1.18 -8.58 -0.49
CA PRO A 819 0.44 -8.07 -1.64
C PRO A 819 -0.85 -7.40 -1.17
N PHE A 820 -1.32 -6.36 -1.86
CA PHE A 820 -2.51 -5.59 -1.45
C PHE A 820 -3.74 -6.47 -1.21
N LYS A 821 -3.99 -7.45 -2.08
CA LYS A 821 -5.10 -8.41 -1.95
C LYS A 821 -5.15 -9.08 -0.57
N TYR A 822 -4.01 -9.35 0.02
CA TYR A 822 -3.80 -10.07 1.27
C TYR A 822 -3.06 -9.21 2.30
N SER A 823 -3.50 -7.97 2.47
CA SER A 823 -2.92 -7.03 3.44
C SER A 823 -3.99 -6.40 4.33
N ASN A 824 -3.57 -5.97 5.50
CA ASN A 824 -4.41 -5.17 6.40
C ASN A 824 -3.96 -3.70 6.34
N ALA A 825 -4.87 -2.80 6.68
CA ALA A 825 -4.56 -1.38 6.90
C ALA A 825 -3.47 -1.20 7.97
N ARG A 826 -2.66 -0.12 7.84
CA ARG A 826 -1.52 0.16 8.73
C ARG A 826 -1.54 1.56 9.33
#